data_e370bbe8ddadd80b8220419572f61100
#
_entry.id   e370bbe8ddadd80b8220419572f61100
#
_cell.length_a   1.000
_cell.length_b   1.000
_cell.length_c   1.000
_cell.angle_alpha   90.00
_cell.angle_beta   90.00
_cell.angle_gamma   90.00
#
_symmetry.space_group_name_H-M   'P 1'
#
loop_
_entity.id
_entity.type
_entity.pdbx_description
1 polymer ?
#
loop_
_entity_poly.entity_id
_entity_poly.type
_entity_poly.pdbx_seq_one_letter_code
_entity_poly.pdbx_strand_id
1 'polypeptide(L)'
;MRRELNAKIDMPESIAPTPHSHPLGVNRWFKKRRISIAESYLMVVRDLDSKLSLSRIEALKALAAVSLNPKSLSMPLNTARVQMALIKEVVKHRYDKRRQLELLDDFSLSTSAQRQVIARLCDELNIIELPESGIRLCDFDYGWDSHVHDTATFGRKNPTQLVIDAFIKGISELTVAYGSIADMDKMEESIQAGSILGIRVGLALEFSAYSSGYRFHFLARLPRFETPAELRTFFEDNKAGLGAFFDGLETNRKLRTDSVMSVMEEFNAKRLQHLNEGFPERGMYRLEKLEFDGLIQAFPTLSVNRVHLSEYLYEKYIPVLRNRVMLYKLLRADVRHRRALALASKKDSMAVEERYSTLKKELKEISPEHLLDLYFSSSEVMEYGTVFEDFNSLAKTLKRAGCSTVFITPLEHGLEPALRVLEECKDVLDCVEVYNTLDAMGRDPKELLAFAHHVNMVNKELTEKGQLPCIPVCGSDATGRNPKIPGMGFVFEDTITGKRKRKYIDRHLPLPAFISALVASKGKPMDEAAVTGTNIYSMGKIAGDSLYMKGSGTEETGKTRLISPANAWRHANPILKEWIYAGIGFSVAAVFIGPAYALLWLAITGFRNGIADLVASKGSKLSEWKLKSINFDNVAQSLFWTGFSVPILG
;
A
#
# COMPACT_ATOMS: atom_id res chain seq x y z
N MET A 1 0.62 16.65 -22.23
CA MET A 1 0.93 15.92 -20.99
C MET A 1 -0.20 15.01 -20.54
N ARG A 2 -1.37 15.50 -19.99
CA ARG A 2 -2.44 14.61 -19.49
C ARG A 2 -2.98 13.62 -20.52
N ARG A 3 -3.24 14.05 -21.79
CA ARG A 3 -3.69 13.15 -22.86
C ARG A 3 -2.67 12.07 -23.18
N GLU A 4 -1.40 12.43 -23.20
CA GLU A 4 -0.28 11.51 -23.42
C GLU A 4 -0.10 10.54 -22.24
N LEU A 5 -0.26 11.01 -21.00
CA LEU A 5 -0.21 10.17 -19.80
C LEU A 5 -1.31 9.11 -19.82
N ASN A 6 -2.57 9.51 -20.08
CA ASN A 6 -3.69 8.58 -20.13
C ASN A 6 -3.56 7.58 -21.30
N ALA A 7 -3.11 8.04 -22.47
CA ALA A 7 -2.86 7.16 -23.61
C ALA A 7 -1.78 6.10 -23.28
N LYS A 8 -0.73 6.48 -22.51
CA LYS A 8 0.32 5.55 -22.10
C LYS A 8 -0.15 4.57 -21.01
N ILE A 9 -1.03 5.00 -20.11
CA ILE A 9 -1.64 4.11 -19.10
C ILE A 9 -2.55 3.06 -19.76
N ASP A 10 -3.25 3.44 -20.82
CA ASP A 10 -4.22 2.59 -21.51
C ASP A 10 -3.62 1.77 -22.67
N MET A 11 -2.31 1.90 -22.94
CA MET A 11 -1.62 1.13 -23.98
C MET A 11 -1.52 -0.35 -23.61
N PRO A 12 -1.76 -1.29 -24.54
CA PRO A 12 -1.50 -2.71 -24.34
C PRO A 12 -0.03 -2.99 -23.97
N GLU A 13 0.22 -4.00 -23.14
CA GLU A 13 1.57 -4.40 -22.72
C GLU A 13 2.53 -4.66 -23.91
N SER A 14 2.00 -5.15 -25.05
CA SER A 14 2.77 -5.42 -26.27
C SER A 14 3.40 -4.20 -26.92
N ILE A 15 2.92 -2.99 -26.59
CA ILE A 15 3.44 -1.72 -27.12
C ILE A 15 4.26 -0.96 -26.07
N ALA A 16 4.35 -1.51 -24.84
CA ALA A 16 5.17 -0.94 -23.79
C ALA A 16 6.65 -1.00 -24.17
N PRO A 17 7.44 0.03 -23.81
CA PRO A 17 8.88 -0.04 -23.94
C PRO A 17 9.41 -1.25 -23.15
N THR A 18 10.24 -2.06 -23.79
CA THR A 18 10.78 -3.27 -23.17
C THR A 18 11.67 -2.92 -21.96
N PRO A 19 11.74 -3.80 -20.94
CA PRO A 19 12.56 -3.61 -19.74
C PRO A 19 14.04 -3.31 -20.02
N HIS A 20 14.58 -3.84 -21.13
CA HIS A 20 15.94 -3.59 -21.58
C HIS A 20 16.24 -2.12 -21.88
N SER A 21 15.22 -1.28 -22.02
CA SER A 21 15.42 0.17 -22.19
C SER A 21 15.53 0.96 -20.88
N HIS A 22 15.37 0.30 -19.70
CA HIS A 22 15.08 0.97 -18.45
C HIS A 22 16.24 1.60 -17.66
N PRO A 23 17.25 0.92 -17.17
CA PRO A 23 18.19 1.57 -16.23
C PRO A 23 19.07 2.60 -16.93
N LEU A 24 19.40 2.33 -18.18
CA LEU A 24 20.05 3.29 -19.08
C LEU A 24 19.02 4.19 -19.77
N GLY A 25 17.76 3.73 -19.87
CA GLY A 25 16.66 4.33 -20.59
C GLY A 25 16.12 5.59 -19.93
N VAL A 26 15.91 5.63 -18.62
CA VAL A 26 15.43 6.82 -17.92
C VAL A 26 16.41 7.97 -18.15
N ASN A 27 17.70 7.76 -17.94
CA ASN A 27 18.73 8.78 -18.22
C ASN A 27 18.87 9.11 -19.73
N ARG A 28 18.73 8.12 -20.62
CA ARG A 28 18.70 8.37 -22.08
C ARG A 28 17.44 9.12 -22.51
N TRP A 29 16.31 8.85 -21.90
CA TRP A 29 15.04 9.52 -22.20
C TRP A 29 15.04 10.96 -21.72
N PHE A 30 15.57 11.24 -20.53
CA PHE A 30 15.79 12.62 -20.07
C PHE A 30 16.66 13.41 -21.06
N LYS A 31 17.72 12.82 -21.57
CA LYS A 31 18.65 13.48 -22.50
C LYS A 31 18.12 13.59 -23.93
N LYS A 32 17.46 12.54 -24.47
CA LYS A 32 17.06 12.47 -25.88
C LYS A 32 15.66 12.99 -26.19
N ARG A 33 14.70 12.81 -25.28
CA ARG A 33 13.28 13.09 -25.55
C ARG A 33 12.70 14.26 -24.75
N ARG A 34 13.45 14.90 -23.87
CA ARG A 34 12.97 15.94 -22.99
C ARG A 34 11.70 15.55 -22.23
N ILE A 35 11.61 14.32 -21.79
CA ILE A 35 10.49 13.78 -21.01
C ILE A 35 10.48 14.47 -19.65
N SER A 36 9.30 14.83 -19.14
CA SER A 36 9.15 15.41 -17.81
C SER A 36 9.48 14.38 -16.72
N ILE A 37 9.88 14.86 -15.55
CA ILE A 37 10.11 14.00 -14.37
C ILE A 37 8.86 13.16 -14.07
N ALA A 38 7.66 13.79 -14.09
CA ALA A 38 6.39 13.10 -13.86
C ALA A 38 6.13 11.98 -14.88
N GLU A 39 6.48 12.19 -16.14
CA GLU A 39 6.33 11.19 -17.19
C GLU A 39 7.28 10.01 -16.99
N SER A 40 8.51 10.28 -16.55
CA SER A 40 9.48 9.22 -16.22
C SER A 40 9.02 8.36 -15.05
N TYR A 41 8.51 8.99 -13.98
CA TYR A 41 7.92 8.26 -12.86
C TYR A 41 6.72 7.40 -13.30
N LEU A 42 5.86 7.94 -14.13
CA LEU A 42 4.71 7.20 -14.65
C LEU A 42 5.12 5.96 -15.44
N MET A 43 6.15 6.08 -16.28
CA MET A 43 6.67 4.96 -17.05
C MET A 43 7.23 3.86 -16.14
N VAL A 44 7.98 4.26 -15.11
CA VAL A 44 8.50 3.32 -14.12
C VAL A 44 7.36 2.64 -13.35
N VAL A 45 6.36 3.40 -12.87
CA VAL A 45 5.20 2.84 -12.17
C VAL A 45 4.46 1.82 -13.04
N ARG A 46 4.38 2.06 -14.34
CA ARG A 46 3.75 1.12 -15.29
C ARG A 46 4.53 -0.19 -15.41
N ASP A 47 5.87 -0.12 -15.46
CA ASP A 47 6.69 -1.32 -15.53
C ASP A 47 6.74 -2.08 -14.19
N LEU A 48 6.39 -1.40 -13.09
CA LEU A 48 6.14 -2.06 -11.80
C LEU A 48 4.91 -2.98 -11.83
N ASP A 49 4.01 -2.84 -12.79
CA ASP A 49 2.87 -3.74 -13.02
C ASP A 49 3.21 -4.92 -13.95
N SER A 50 4.45 -5.02 -14.44
CA SER A 50 4.90 -6.14 -15.27
C SER A 50 4.71 -7.49 -14.56
N LYS A 51 4.38 -8.54 -15.31
CA LYS A 51 4.31 -9.91 -14.79
C LYS A 51 5.68 -10.50 -14.42
N LEU A 52 6.77 -9.92 -14.95
CA LEU A 52 8.13 -10.40 -14.75
C LEU A 52 8.81 -9.71 -13.56
N SER A 53 9.25 -10.45 -12.56
CA SER A 53 9.98 -9.96 -11.38
C SER A 53 11.21 -9.12 -11.77
N LEU A 54 11.99 -9.59 -12.74
CA LEU A 54 13.17 -8.87 -13.22
C LEU A 54 12.83 -7.46 -13.74
N SER A 55 11.74 -7.33 -14.50
CA SER A 55 11.30 -6.03 -15.03
C SER A 55 10.91 -5.07 -13.92
N ARG A 56 10.22 -5.57 -12.89
CA ARG A 56 9.81 -4.77 -11.73
C ARG A 56 11.01 -4.29 -10.92
N ILE A 57 12.00 -5.16 -10.70
CA ILE A 57 13.22 -4.82 -9.98
C ILE A 57 14.06 -3.79 -10.75
N GLU A 58 14.19 -3.92 -12.07
CA GLU A 58 14.90 -2.93 -12.89
C GLU A 58 14.17 -1.57 -12.90
N ALA A 59 12.84 -1.58 -12.96
CA ALA A 59 12.04 -0.37 -12.82
C ALA A 59 12.24 0.28 -11.43
N LEU A 60 12.27 -0.52 -10.36
CA LEU A 60 12.53 -0.02 -9.01
C LEU A 60 13.93 0.58 -8.86
N LYS A 61 14.97 -0.07 -9.42
CA LYS A 61 16.34 0.48 -9.43
C LYS A 61 16.39 1.84 -10.13
N ALA A 62 15.73 1.96 -11.28
CA ALA A 62 15.65 3.22 -12.01
C ALA A 62 14.95 4.31 -11.19
N LEU A 63 13.84 3.97 -10.53
CA LEU A 63 13.10 4.88 -9.66
C LEU A 63 13.94 5.32 -8.45
N ALA A 64 14.58 4.39 -7.76
CA ALA A 64 15.44 4.67 -6.63
C ALA A 64 16.63 5.56 -7.00
N ALA A 65 17.27 5.30 -8.14
CA ALA A 65 18.39 6.10 -8.64
C ALA A 65 18.01 7.57 -8.90
N VAL A 66 16.78 7.82 -9.35
CA VAL A 66 16.27 9.18 -9.59
C VAL A 66 15.81 9.83 -8.29
N SER A 67 15.14 9.08 -7.42
CA SER A 67 14.43 9.63 -6.25
C SER A 67 15.32 9.76 -5.01
N LEU A 68 16.25 8.80 -4.80
CA LEU A 68 17.06 8.73 -3.58
C LEU A 68 18.46 9.33 -3.72
N ASN A 69 18.85 9.80 -4.90
CA ASN A 69 20.19 10.32 -5.15
C ASN A 69 20.28 11.81 -5.56
N PRO A 70 19.39 12.69 -5.19
CA PRO A 70 19.56 14.12 -5.47
C PRO A 70 20.43 14.76 -4.39
N LYS A 71 21.69 15.02 -4.73
CA LYS A 71 22.70 15.67 -3.86
C LYS A 71 22.32 17.07 -3.37
N SER A 72 21.21 17.65 -3.82
CA SER A 72 20.84 19.05 -3.59
C SER A 72 19.52 19.27 -2.85
N LEU A 73 18.82 18.20 -2.41
CA LEU A 73 17.52 18.34 -1.75
C LEU A 73 17.69 18.40 -0.22
N SER A 74 16.93 19.29 0.43
CA SER A 74 16.91 19.40 1.90
C SER A 74 16.16 18.25 2.59
N MET A 75 15.29 17.56 1.86
CA MET A 75 14.47 16.45 2.35
C MET A 75 14.36 15.32 1.30
N PRO A 76 15.46 14.66 0.93
CA PRO A 76 15.46 13.69 -0.16
C PRO A 76 14.54 12.48 0.11
N LEU A 77 14.56 11.94 1.31
CA LEU A 77 13.77 10.77 1.70
C LEU A 77 12.26 11.07 1.65
N ASN A 78 11.81 12.11 2.34
CA ASN A 78 10.40 12.49 2.36
C ASN A 78 9.91 12.96 0.99
N THR A 79 10.76 13.64 0.21
CA THR A 79 10.45 14.05 -1.17
C THR A 79 10.20 12.81 -2.05
N ALA A 80 11.07 11.81 -1.99
CA ALA A 80 10.91 10.57 -2.75
C ALA A 80 9.60 9.85 -2.38
N ARG A 81 9.30 9.72 -1.09
CA ARG A 81 8.08 9.10 -0.57
C ARG A 81 6.81 9.81 -1.06
N VAL A 82 6.80 11.14 -0.97
CA VAL A 82 5.69 11.98 -1.45
C VAL A 82 5.52 11.85 -2.96
N GLN A 83 6.60 11.91 -3.73
CA GLN A 83 6.54 11.78 -5.19
C GLN A 83 6.01 10.43 -5.63
N MET A 84 6.48 9.33 -5.01
CA MET A 84 5.97 7.99 -5.29
C MET A 84 4.49 7.87 -4.99
N ALA A 85 4.03 8.40 -3.85
CA ALA A 85 2.62 8.39 -3.47
C ALA A 85 1.76 9.19 -4.44
N LEU A 86 2.20 10.39 -4.82
CA LEU A 86 1.47 11.25 -5.77
C LEU A 86 1.30 10.58 -7.14
N ILE A 87 2.36 9.96 -7.68
CA ILE A 87 2.26 9.27 -8.97
C ILE A 87 1.32 8.07 -8.89
N LYS A 88 1.36 7.29 -7.81
CA LYS A 88 0.39 6.21 -7.59
C LYS A 88 -1.04 6.73 -7.58
N GLU A 89 -1.30 7.86 -6.92
CA GLU A 89 -2.61 8.50 -6.93
C GLU A 89 -2.99 9.04 -8.32
N VAL A 90 -2.07 9.60 -9.08
CA VAL A 90 -2.29 10.02 -10.48
C VAL A 90 -2.77 8.86 -11.34
N VAL A 91 -2.13 7.69 -11.22
CA VAL A 91 -2.53 6.48 -11.96
C VAL A 91 -3.94 6.02 -11.58
N LYS A 92 -4.26 6.02 -10.29
CA LYS A 92 -5.59 5.63 -9.80
C LYS A 92 -6.72 6.55 -10.27
N HIS A 93 -6.44 7.85 -10.35
CA HIS A 93 -7.42 8.86 -10.76
C HIS A 93 -7.43 9.12 -12.29
N ARG A 94 -6.98 8.17 -13.10
CA ARG A 94 -6.90 8.33 -14.58
C ARG A 94 -8.23 8.71 -15.23
N TYR A 95 -9.35 8.35 -14.64
CA TYR A 95 -10.69 8.70 -15.13
C TYR A 95 -11.24 10.01 -14.55
N ASP A 96 -10.69 10.48 -13.42
CA ASP A 96 -10.99 11.81 -12.86
C ASP A 96 -9.92 12.83 -13.29
N LYS A 97 -10.20 13.47 -14.40
CA LYS A 97 -9.26 14.41 -15.04
C LYS A 97 -8.91 15.62 -14.18
N ARG A 98 -9.84 16.07 -13.35
CA ARG A 98 -9.61 17.22 -12.48
C ARG A 98 -8.67 16.81 -11.34
N ARG A 99 -8.99 15.72 -10.65
CA ARG A 99 -8.14 15.21 -9.56
C ARG A 99 -6.75 14.84 -10.05
N GLN A 100 -6.65 14.23 -11.23
CA GLN A 100 -5.37 13.89 -11.83
C GLN A 100 -4.50 15.13 -12.09
N LEU A 101 -5.09 16.24 -12.55
CA LEU A 101 -4.35 17.49 -12.74
C LEU A 101 -3.88 18.11 -11.44
N GLU A 102 -4.72 18.10 -10.39
CA GLU A 102 -4.35 18.59 -9.07
C GLU A 102 -3.15 17.81 -8.51
N LEU A 103 -3.17 16.47 -8.62
CA LEU A 103 -2.07 15.61 -8.17
C LEU A 103 -0.76 15.83 -8.96
N LEU A 104 -0.86 16.08 -10.27
CA LEU A 104 0.31 16.38 -11.10
C LEU A 104 0.90 17.76 -10.76
N ASP A 105 0.06 18.72 -10.38
CA ASP A 105 0.51 20.01 -9.92
C ASP A 105 1.20 19.90 -8.55
N ASP A 106 0.63 19.13 -7.61
CA ASP A 106 1.27 18.78 -6.35
C ASP A 106 2.61 18.06 -6.55
N PHE A 107 2.70 17.16 -7.53
CA PHE A 107 3.96 16.54 -7.90
C PHE A 107 4.98 17.58 -8.39
N SER A 108 4.55 18.50 -9.24
CA SER A 108 5.41 19.59 -9.71
C SER A 108 5.91 20.47 -8.55
N LEU A 109 5.04 20.78 -7.59
CA LEU A 109 5.42 21.53 -6.38
C LEU A 109 6.43 20.75 -5.52
N SER A 110 6.30 19.43 -5.44
CA SER A 110 7.22 18.58 -4.67
C SER A 110 8.65 18.59 -5.22
N THR A 111 8.82 18.88 -6.52
CA THR A 111 10.15 18.91 -7.15
C THR A 111 11.04 20.05 -6.64
N SER A 112 10.44 21.07 -6.02
CA SER A 112 11.22 22.15 -5.34
C SER A 112 11.89 21.67 -4.06
N ALA A 113 11.44 20.54 -3.51
CA ALA A 113 11.87 19.93 -2.24
C ALA A 113 11.88 20.91 -1.04
N GLN A 114 11.07 21.96 -1.11
CA GLN A 114 10.92 22.88 0.02
C GLN A 114 10.27 22.18 1.20
N ARG A 115 10.90 22.28 2.37
CA ARG A 115 10.45 21.60 3.59
C ARG A 115 8.96 21.83 3.89
N GLN A 116 8.48 23.06 3.76
CA GLN A 116 7.08 23.39 4.04
C GLN A 116 6.10 22.71 3.06
N VAL A 117 6.49 22.61 1.78
CA VAL A 117 5.71 21.93 0.75
C VAL A 117 5.66 20.45 1.03
N ILE A 118 6.81 19.84 1.25
CA ILE A 118 6.90 18.38 1.51
C ILE A 118 6.15 18.01 2.80
N ALA A 119 6.37 18.74 3.91
CA ALA A 119 5.65 18.47 5.15
C ALA A 119 4.12 18.61 5.02
N ARG A 120 3.65 19.58 4.21
CA ARG A 120 2.22 19.69 3.89
C ARG A 120 1.71 18.52 3.06
N LEU A 121 2.46 18.11 2.04
CA LEU A 121 2.08 16.98 1.20
C LEU A 121 2.10 15.65 1.98
N CYS A 122 3.05 15.45 2.88
CA CYS A 122 3.01 14.33 3.83
C CYS A 122 1.69 14.31 4.61
N ASP A 123 1.29 15.45 5.17
CA ASP A 123 0.03 15.55 5.92
C ASP A 123 -1.21 15.26 5.04
N GLU A 124 -1.25 15.81 3.83
CA GLU A 124 -2.37 15.60 2.91
C GLU A 124 -2.49 14.15 2.41
N LEU A 125 -1.34 13.49 2.21
CA LEU A 125 -1.23 12.10 1.81
C LEU A 125 -1.31 11.12 2.99
N ASN A 126 -1.43 11.63 4.21
CA ASN A 126 -1.42 10.83 5.44
C ASN A 126 -0.13 10.01 5.63
N ILE A 127 1.00 10.60 5.28
CA ILE A 127 2.34 10.01 5.40
C ILE A 127 3.04 10.63 6.59
N ILE A 128 3.72 9.82 7.43
CA ILE A 128 4.57 10.31 8.51
C ILE A 128 5.76 11.08 7.92
N GLU A 129 6.03 12.28 8.43
CA GLU A 129 7.28 12.98 8.13
C GLU A 129 8.42 12.30 8.91
N LEU A 130 9.41 11.76 8.18
CA LEU A 130 10.57 11.11 8.77
C LEU A 130 11.73 12.09 8.93
N PRO A 131 12.60 11.93 9.94
CA PRO A 131 13.85 12.65 10.03
C PRO A 131 14.75 12.39 8.81
N GLU A 132 15.41 13.42 8.31
CA GLU A 132 16.34 13.34 7.16
C GLU A 132 17.80 13.05 7.57
N SER A 133 18.02 12.66 8.82
CA SER A 133 19.35 12.35 9.36
C SER A 133 19.88 10.99 8.93
N GLY A 134 19.04 10.14 8.39
CA GLY A 134 19.39 8.79 7.97
C GLY A 134 19.55 8.66 6.46
N ILE A 135 20.34 7.67 6.07
CA ILE A 135 20.58 7.35 4.66
C ILE A 135 19.60 6.31 4.16
N ARG A 136 19.23 5.36 5.02
CA ARG A 136 18.33 4.23 4.71
C ARG A 136 17.27 4.07 5.80
N LEU A 137 16.06 3.62 5.43
CA LEU A 137 14.99 3.37 6.41
C LEU A 137 15.37 2.30 7.44
N CYS A 138 16.11 1.28 7.03
CA CYS A 138 16.55 0.21 7.92
C CYS A 138 17.56 0.64 9.00
N ASP A 139 18.14 1.83 8.89
CA ASP A 139 19.03 2.38 9.93
C ASP A 139 18.24 2.89 11.15
N PHE A 140 16.91 2.87 11.07
CA PHE A 140 16.00 3.37 12.10
C PHE A 140 14.88 2.38 12.37
N ASP A 141 14.39 2.35 13.62
CA ASP A 141 13.22 1.57 14.01
C ASP A 141 11.97 2.46 13.96
N TYR A 142 11.48 2.74 12.74
CA TYR A 142 10.26 3.52 12.56
C TYR A 142 9.03 2.65 12.63
N GLY A 143 8.45 2.33 11.47
CA GLY A 143 7.30 1.46 11.36
C GLY A 143 7.73 0.03 11.10
N TRP A 144 6.90 -0.92 11.49
CA TRP A 144 7.10 -2.34 11.20
C TRP A 144 5.79 -3.03 10.88
N ASP A 145 5.87 -4.20 10.28
CA ASP A 145 4.77 -5.14 10.17
C ASP A 145 5.29 -6.58 10.17
N SER A 146 4.77 -7.37 11.08
CA SER A 146 5.25 -8.74 11.28
C SER A 146 4.56 -9.77 10.40
N HIS A 147 3.48 -9.38 9.70
CA HIS A 147 2.67 -10.30 8.92
C HIS A 147 1.90 -9.56 7.82
N VAL A 148 2.38 -9.68 6.58
CA VAL A 148 1.71 -9.13 5.38
C VAL A 148 1.76 -10.13 4.23
N HIS A 149 0.88 -9.91 3.24
CA HIS A 149 0.74 -10.77 2.07
C HIS A 149 0.98 -10.02 0.76
N ASP A 150 1.62 -10.69 -0.20
CA ASP A 150 1.71 -10.26 -1.58
C ASP A 150 0.85 -11.16 -2.51
N THR A 151 0.99 -10.97 -3.83
CA THR A 151 0.24 -11.75 -4.84
C THR A 151 0.61 -13.23 -4.90
N ALA A 152 1.62 -13.69 -4.18
CA ALA A 152 1.91 -15.12 -4.06
C ALA A 152 0.86 -15.84 -3.21
N THR A 153 0.26 -15.13 -2.26
CA THR A 153 -0.74 -15.67 -1.33
C THR A 153 -2.08 -14.94 -1.45
N PHE A 154 -2.43 -14.12 -0.48
CA PHE A 154 -3.71 -13.43 -0.43
C PHE A 154 -3.62 -11.96 -0.83
N GLY A 155 -2.41 -11.43 -0.96
CA GLY A 155 -2.17 -10.03 -1.23
C GLY A 155 -2.53 -9.62 -2.66
N ARG A 156 -2.82 -8.34 -2.84
CA ARG A 156 -3.14 -7.73 -4.13
C ARG A 156 -1.91 -7.19 -4.86
N LYS A 157 -0.89 -6.84 -4.11
CA LYS A 157 0.30 -6.16 -4.64
C LYS A 157 1.41 -7.18 -4.89
N ASN A 158 2.11 -7.04 -6.00
CA ASN A 158 3.34 -7.83 -6.20
C ASN A 158 4.42 -7.44 -5.16
N PRO A 159 5.47 -8.25 -4.98
CA PRO A 159 6.50 -7.99 -3.98
C PRO A 159 7.10 -6.59 -4.06
N THR A 160 7.48 -6.16 -5.25
CA THR A 160 8.06 -4.82 -5.47
C THR A 160 7.09 -3.70 -5.08
N GLN A 161 5.82 -3.80 -5.47
CA GLN A 161 4.79 -2.80 -5.09
C GLN A 161 4.53 -2.79 -3.59
N LEU A 162 4.53 -3.94 -2.93
CA LEU A 162 4.35 -4.06 -1.49
C LEU A 162 5.48 -3.33 -0.74
N VAL A 163 6.72 -3.56 -1.16
CA VAL A 163 7.89 -2.90 -0.56
C VAL A 163 7.93 -1.39 -0.84
N ILE A 164 7.50 -0.94 -2.03
CA ILE A 164 7.32 0.49 -2.31
C ILE A 164 6.30 1.11 -1.37
N ASP A 165 5.19 0.43 -1.09
CA ASP A 165 4.19 0.94 -0.18
C ASP A 165 4.68 1.00 1.27
N ALA A 166 5.47 0.00 1.69
CA ALA A 166 6.18 0.04 2.97
C ALA A 166 7.12 1.26 3.04
N PHE A 167 7.88 1.52 1.97
CA PHE A 167 8.75 2.69 1.87
C PHE A 167 7.97 4.01 1.97
N ILE A 168 6.87 4.15 1.23
CA ILE A 168 6.02 5.35 1.29
C ILE A 168 5.49 5.56 2.71
N LYS A 169 5.07 4.51 3.40
CA LYS A 169 4.57 4.57 4.78
C LYS A 169 5.67 4.89 5.80
N GLY A 170 6.90 4.54 5.52
CA GLY A 170 8.00 4.64 6.49
C GLY A 170 8.14 3.38 7.35
N ILE A 171 7.73 2.23 6.81
CA ILE A 171 7.96 0.92 7.42
C ILE A 171 9.42 0.54 7.18
N SER A 172 10.19 0.37 8.24
CA SER A 172 11.59 0.00 8.20
C SER A 172 11.82 -1.50 8.25
N GLU A 173 10.83 -2.26 8.75
CA GLU A 173 10.87 -3.70 8.85
C GLU A 173 9.54 -4.33 8.44
N LEU A 174 9.60 -5.30 7.53
CA LEU A 174 8.43 -5.93 6.93
C LEU A 174 8.64 -7.44 6.84
N THR A 175 7.71 -8.25 7.36
CA THR A 175 7.72 -9.70 7.17
C THR A 175 6.63 -10.10 6.19
N VAL A 176 7.03 -10.72 5.06
CA VAL A 176 6.12 -11.19 4.02
C VAL A 176 5.89 -12.69 4.18
N ALA A 177 4.62 -13.09 4.26
CA ALA A 177 4.22 -14.49 4.41
C ALA A 177 3.95 -15.15 3.05
N TYR A 178 4.49 -16.36 2.85
CA TYR A 178 4.35 -17.19 1.67
C TYR A 178 3.79 -18.56 2.02
N GLY A 179 2.93 -19.10 1.21
CA GLY A 179 2.31 -20.41 1.46
C GLY A 179 3.10 -21.60 0.90
N SER A 180 4.17 -21.38 0.14
CA SER A 180 4.97 -22.43 -0.52
C SER A 180 6.35 -21.91 -0.89
N ILE A 181 7.34 -22.79 -0.94
CA ILE A 181 8.67 -22.51 -1.49
C ILE A 181 8.66 -22.40 -3.03
N ALA A 182 7.58 -22.80 -3.67
CA ALA A 182 7.44 -22.69 -5.13
C ALA A 182 7.43 -21.22 -5.61
N ASP A 183 7.11 -20.27 -4.73
CA ASP A 183 7.13 -18.83 -5.01
C ASP A 183 8.51 -18.18 -4.75
N MET A 184 9.60 -18.95 -4.87
CA MET A 184 10.99 -18.50 -4.63
C MET A 184 11.35 -17.20 -5.36
N ASP A 185 10.93 -17.05 -6.61
CA ASP A 185 11.18 -15.87 -7.42
C ASP A 185 10.58 -14.59 -6.80
N LYS A 186 9.44 -14.71 -6.13
CA LYS A 186 8.79 -13.61 -5.43
C LYS A 186 9.44 -13.31 -4.09
N MET A 187 9.91 -14.35 -3.38
CA MET A 187 10.71 -14.18 -2.17
C MET A 187 12.01 -13.41 -2.47
N GLU A 188 12.70 -13.81 -3.54
CA GLU A 188 13.91 -13.13 -4.01
C GLU A 188 13.65 -11.69 -4.41
N GLU A 189 12.55 -11.45 -5.10
CA GLU A 189 12.11 -10.10 -5.48
C GLU A 189 11.87 -9.22 -4.25
N SER A 190 11.23 -9.76 -3.19
CA SER A 190 11.01 -9.03 -1.94
C SER A 190 12.32 -8.62 -1.26
N ILE A 191 13.31 -9.52 -1.20
CA ILE A 191 14.65 -9.22 -0.66
C ILE A 191 15.32 -8.13 -1.48
N GLN A 192 15.33 -8.26 -2.81
CA GLN A 192 15.96 -7.28 -3.70
C GLN A 192 15.30 -5.90 -3.61
N ALA A 193 13.97 -5.85 -3.59
CA ALA A 193 13.23 -4.61 -3.45
C ALA A 193 13.53 -3.93 -2.10
N GLY A 194 13.58 -4.71 -1.01
CA GLY A 194 13.96 -4.24 0.32
C GLY A 194 15.36 -3.65 0.34
N SER A 195 16.34 -4.35 -0.23
CA SER A 195 17.73 -3.89 -0.33
C SER A 195 17.85 -2.56 -1.10
N ILE A 196 17.12 -2.42 -2.23
CA ILE A 196 17.12 -1.19 -3.05
C ILE A 196 16.55 0.01 -2.26
N LEU A 197 15.46 -0.18 -1.53
CA LEU A 197 14.78 0.90 -0.80
C LEU A 197 15.27 1.07 0.65
N GLY A 198 16.19 0.22 1.11
CA GLY A 198 16.70 0.25 2.47
C GLY A 198 15.64 -0.16 3.50
N ILE A 199 14.87 -1.21 3.22
CA ILE A 199 13.89 -1.82 4.13
C ILE A 199 14.38 -3.20 4.53
N ARG A 200 14.28 -3.53 5.83
CA ARG A 200 14.53 -4.89 6.33
C ARG A 200 13.33 -5.78 5.95
N VAL A 201 13.50 -6.63 4.96
CA VAL A 201 12.48 -7.59 4.55
C VAL A 201 12.80 -8.95 5.17
N GLY A 202 11.89 -9.43 6.02
CA GLY A 202 11.86 -10.80 6.53
C GLY A 202 10.92 -11.64 5.67
N LEU A 203 11.20 -12.93 5.58
CA LEU A 203 10.37 -13.92 4.90
C LEU A 203 9.82 -14.92 5.91
N ALA A 204 8.60 -15.35 5.71
CA ALA A 204 7.99 -16.40 6.51
C ALA A 204 7.22 -17.38 5.62
N LEU A 205 7.14 -18.64 6.04
CA LEU A 205 6.27 -19.65 5.44
C LEU A 205 5.04 -19.82 6.33
N GLU A 206 3.88 -19.53 5.79
CA GLU A 206 2.60 -19.69 6.47
C GLU A 206 2.08 -21.10 6.26
N PHE A 207 1.69 -21.74 7.34
CA PHE A 207 1.11 -23.07 7.33
C PHE A 207 0.09 -23.22 8.44
N SER A 208 -0.80 -24.20 8.29
CA SER A 208 -1.68 -24.63 9.37
C SER A 208 -1.25 -25.99 9.91
N ALA A 209 -1.40 -26.19 11.21
CA ALA A 209 -1.13 -27.46 11.87
C ALA A 209 -2.20 -27.73 12.94
N TYR A 210 -2.36 -29.00 13.31
CA TYR A 210 -3.22 -29.35 14.43
C TYR A 210 -2.49 -29.15 15.75
N SER A 211 -3.20 -28.60 16.73
CA SER A 211 -2.83 -28.51 18.13
C SER A 211 -4.10 -28.48 18.96
N SER A 212 -4.15 -29.18 20.10
CA SER A 212 -5.35 -29.28 20.96
C SER A 212 -6.63 -29.71 20.23
N GLY A 213 -6.53 -30.47 19.13
CA GLY A 213 -7.67 -30.90 18.32
C GLY A 213 -8.24 -29.87 17.36
N TYR A 214 -7.66 -28.68 17.27
CA TYR A 214 -8.02 -27.62 16.35
C TYR A 214 -6.92 -27.38 15.33
N ARG A 215 -7.30 -26.91 14.13
CA ARG A 215 -6.36 -26.49 13.11
C ARG A 215 -6.09 -25.00 13.26
N PHE A 216 -4.87 -24.63 13.61
CA PHE A 216 -4.44 -23.25 13.76
C PHE A 216 -3.41 -22.86 12.70
N HIS A 217 -3.22 -21.56 12.52
CA HIS A 217 -2.25 -20.99 11.60
C HIS A 217 -0.98 -20.54 12.31
N PHE A 218 0.16 -20.80 11.65
CA PHE A 218 1.48 -20.48 12.15
C PHE A 218 2.36 -19.92 11.04
N LEU A 219 3.38 -19.14 11.42
CA LEU A 219 4.46 -18.77 10.52
C LEU A 219 5.76 -19.46 10.96
N ALA A 220 6.46 -20.04 10.01
CA ALA A 220 7.88 -20.33 10.12
C ALA A 220 8.65 -19.12 9.56
N ARG A 221 9.11 -18.22 10.43
CA ARG A 221 9.99 -17.12 10.02
C ARG A 221 11.34 -17.68 9.66
N LEU A 222 11.79 -17.42 8.44
CA LEU A 222 13.10 -17.79 7.97
C LEU A 222 14.17 -16.89 8.60
N PRO A 223 15.43 -17.33 8.65
CA PRO A 223 16.56 -16.45 8.95
C PRO A 223 16.55 -15.23 8.03
N ARG A 224 17.17 -14.17 8.47
CA ARG A 224 17.26 -12.95 7.66
C ARG A 224 18.28 -13.15 6.55
N PHE A 225 17.91 -12.75 5.34
CA PHE A 225 18.75 -12.78 4.16
C PHE A 225 18.98 -11.36 3.64
N GLU A 226 20.21 -11.04 3.28
CA GLU A 226 20.58 -9.78 2.64
C GLU A 226 20.53 -9.91 1.10
N THR A 227 20.68 -11.13 0.58
CA THR A 227 20.75 -11.43 -0.85
C THR A 227 19.89 -12.64 -1.23
N PRO A 228 19.39 -12.71 -2.47
CA PRO A 228 18.73 -13.90 -2.99
C PRO A 228 19.59 -15.18 -2.95
N ALA A 229 20.91 -15.04 -3.07
CA ALA A 229 21.83 -16.17 -3.03
C ALA A 229 21.82 -16.84 -1.64
N GLU A 230 21.82 -16.07 -0.57
CA GLU A 230 21.72 -16.59 0.79
C GLU A 230 20.41 -17.36 1.01
N LEU A 231 19.29 -16.88 0.47
CA LEU A 231 18.01 -17.58 0.52
C LEU A 231 18.09 -18.95 -0.17
N ARG A 232 18.65 -19.01 -1.37
CA ARG A 232 18.82 -20.27 -2.10
C ARG A 232 19.72 -21.26 -1.33
N THR A 233 20.85 -20.79 -0.84
CA THR A 233 21.76 -21.59 -0.01
C THR A 233 21.03 -22.14 1.21
N PHE A 234 20.25 -21.33 1.90
CA PHE A 234 19.47 -21.80 3.04
C PHE A 234 18.54 -22.95 2.69
N PHE A 235 17.80 -22.86 1.57
CA PHE A 235 16.90 -23.94 1.17
C PHE A 235 17.66 -25.19 0.71
N GLU A 236 18.80 -25.05 0.05
CA GLU A 236 19.64 -26.17 -0.37
C GLU A 236 20.24 -26.90 0.84
N ASP A 237 20.81 -26.17 1.80
CA ASP A 237 21.44 -26.72 3.00
C ASP A 237 20.43 -27.42 3.91
N ASN A 238 19.20 -26.91 3.98
CA ASN A 238 18.15 -27.46 4.84
C ASN A 238 17.23 -28.45 4.12
N LYS A 239 17.48 -28.79 2.87
CA LYS A 239 16.63 -29.70 2.09
C LYS A 239 16.44 -31.05 2.77
N ALA A 240 17.49 -31.60 3.39
CA ALA A 240 17.41 -32.88 4.09
C ALA A 240 16.60 -32.77 5.40
N GLY A 241 16.76 -31.67 6.15
CA GLY A 241 16.10 -31.47 7.45
C GLY A 241 14.65 -30.98 7.33
N LEU A 242 14.35 -30.14 6.35
CA LEU A 242 13.03 -29.54 6.13
C LEU A 242 12.28 -30.13 4.93
N GLY A 243 12.78 -31.18 4.26
CA GLY A 243 12.16 -31.76 3.07
C GLY A 243 10.71 -32.16 3.32
N ALA A 244 10.43 -32.88 4.40
CA ALA A 244 9.08 -33.27 4.77
C ALA A 244 8.15 -32.06 5.02
N PHE A 245 8.67 -30.96 5.58
CA PHE A 245 7.92 -29.73 5.75
C PHE A 245 7.59 -29.07 4.38
N PHE A 246 8.58 -28.98 3.49
CA PHE A 246 8.37 -28.43 2.15
C PHE A 246 7.41 -29.26 1.31
N ASP A 247 7.51 -30.58 1.37
CA ASP A 247 6.58 -31.51 0.70
C ASP A 247 5.15 -31.38 1.28
N GLY A 248 5.04 -31.16 2.59
CA GLY A 248 3.78 -30.90 3.26
C GLY A 248 3.13 -29.59 2.81
N LEU A 249 3.91 -28.50 2.70
CA LEU A 249 3.44 -27.23 2.15
C LEU A 249 2.93 -27.39 0.72
N GLU A 250 3.67 -28.12 -0.11
CA GLU A 250 3.28 -28.38 -1.50
C GLU A 250 2.01 -29.23 -1.58
N THR A 251 1.86 -30.21 -0.70
CA THR A 251 0.64 -31.03 -0.61
C THR A 251 -0.56 -30.15 -0.19
N ASN A 252 -0.39 -29.32 0.84
CA ASN A 252 -1.43 -28.38 1.26
C ASN A 252 -1.80 -27.39 0.14
N ARG A 253 -0.81 -26.93 -0.64
CA ARG A 253 -1.04 -26.09 -1.82
C ARG A 253 -1.91 -26.80 -2.87
N LYS A 254 -1.65 -28.07 -3.16
CA LYS A 254 -2.45 -28.88 -4.08
C LYS A 254 -3.87 -29.05 -3.56
N LEU A 255 -4.05 -29.41 -2.30
CA LEU A 255 -5.37 -29.53 -1.65
C LEU A 255 -6.18 -28.24 -1.76
N ARG A 256 -5.51 -27.09 -1.56
CA ARG A 256 -6.13 -25.77 -1.75
C ARG A 256 -6.57 -25.53 -3.19
N THR A 257 -5.71 -25.87 -4.15
CA THR A 257 -5.99 -25.75 -5.58
C THR A 257 -7.20 -26.62 -5.98
N ASP A 258 -7.22 -27.86 -5.54
CA ASP A 258 -8.32 -28.80 -5.81
C ASP A 258 -9.64 -28.29 -5.19
N SER A 259 -9.59 -27.73 -3.99
CA SER A 259 -10.75 -27.07 -3.38
C SER A 259 -11.27 -25.89 -4.22
N VAL A 260 -10.37 -25.06 -4.74
CA VAL A 260 -10.76 -23.93 -5.61
C VAL A 260 -11.38 -24.40 -6.92
N MET A 261 -10.83 -25.46 -7.52
CA MET A 261 -11.43 -26.07 -8.72
C MET A 261 -12.83 -26.58 -8.44
N SER A 262 -13.02 -27.30 -7.33
CA SER A 262 -14.34 -27.83 -6.93
C SER A 262 -15.37 -26.72 -6.67
N VAL A 263 -14.95 -25.63 -6.02
CA VAL A 263 -15.81 -24.45 -5.79
C VAL A 263 -16.17 -23.76 -7.10
N MET A 264 -15.25 -23.67 -8.04
CA MET A 264 -15.50 -23.10 -9.37
C MET A 264 -16.47 -23.96 -10.17
N GLU A 265 -16.34 -25.29 -10.12
CA GLU A 265 -17.26 -26.23 -10.76
C GLU A 265 -18.66 -26.14 -10.15
N GLU A 266 -18.75 -26.06 -8.83
CA GLU A 266 -20.04 -25.85 -8.14
C GLU A 266 -20.71 -24.54 -8.59
N PHE A 267 -19.96 -23.44 -8.67
CA PHE A 267 -20.46 -22.16 -9.20
C PHE A 267 -21.00 -22.32 -10.64
N ASN A 268 -20.23 -22.96 -11.51
CA ASN A 268 -20.63 -23.19 -12.90
C ASN A 268 -21.89 -24.02 -13.00
N ALA A 269 -22.06 -25.05 -12.15
CA ALA A 269 -23.20 -25.94 -12.16
C ALA A 269 -24.46 -25.30 -11.54
N LYS A 270 -24.32 -24.64 -10.39
CA LYS A 270 -25.47 -24.18 -9.59
C LYS A 270 -25.86 -22.73 -9.77
N ARG A 271 -24.88 -21.83 -10.09
CA ARG A 271 -25.10 -20.36 -10.07
C ARG A 271 -25.08 -19.70 -11.45
N LEU A 272 -24.28 -20.19 -12.37
CA LEU A 272 -24.07 -19.55 -13.68
C LEU A 272 -25.39 -19.44 -14.48
N GLN A 273 -26.23 -20.47 -14.44
CA GLN A 273 -27.52 -20.45 -15.14
C GLN A 273 -28.42 -19.34 -14.60
N HIS A 274 -28.57 -19.22 -13.29
CA HIS A 274 -29.38 -18.18 -12.64
C HIS A 274 -28.87 -16.78 -12.95
N LEU A 275 -27.55 -16.59 -12.97
CA LEU A 275 -26.95 -15.30 -13.34
C LEU A 275 -27.26 -14.91 -14.78
N ASN A 276 -27.46 -15.87 -15.67
CA ASN A 276 -27.74 -15.64 -17.09
C ASN A 276 -29.24 -15.62 -17.42
N GLU A 277 -30.08 -15.93 -16.47
CA GLU A 277 -31.53 -16.01 -16.68
C GLU A 277 -32.15 -14.67 -17.03
N GLY A 278 -33.03 -14.68 -18.04
CA GLY A 278 -33.73 -13.47 -18.49
C GLY A 278 -32.89 -12.52 -19.37
N PHE A 279 -31.68 -12.92 -19.78
CA PHE A 279 -30.86 -12.14 -20.70
C PHE A 279 -30.72 -12.81 -22.08
N PRO A 280 -30.57 -12.01 -23.16
CA PRO A 280 -30.40 -12.54 -24.52
C PRO A 280 -29.23 -13.52 -24.63
N GLU A 281 -29.36 -14.51 -25.53
CA GLU A 281 -28.32 -15.54 -25.77
C GLU A 281 -27.08 -15.03 -26.53
N ARG A 282 -26.86 -13.72 -26.56
CA ARG A 282 -25.64 -13.12 -27.13
C ARG A 282 -24.56 -13.06 -26.06
N GLY A 283 -23.35 -13.49 -26.41
CA GLY A 283 -22.21 -13.60 -25.46
C GLY A 283 -21.93 -12.34 -24.64
N MET A 284 -22.14 -11.13 -25.22
CA MET A 284 -21.92 -9.88 -24.46
C MET A 284 -22.87 -9.68 -23.26
N TYR A 285 -24.00 -10.41 -23.18
CA TYR A 285 -24.98 -10.30 -22.10
C TYR A 285 -24.97 -11.50 -21.17
N ARG A 286 -24.22 -12.53 -21.48
CA ARG A 286 -24.11 -13.75 -20.67
C ARG A 286 -22.70 -13.91 -20.12
N LEU A 287 -22.62 -14.33 -18.86
CA LEU A 287 -21.37 -14.77 -18.26
C LEU A 287 -21.06 -16.16 -18.80
N GLU A 288 -19.86 -16.33 -19.34
CA GLU A 288 -19.35 -17.62 -19.78
C GLU A 288 -18.94 -18.49 -18.58
N LYS A 289 -18.82 -19.79 -18.81
CA LYS A 289 -18.31 -20.75 -17.84
C LYS A 289 -16.90 -20.30 -17.40
N LEU A 290 -16.66 -20.34 -16.09
CA LEU A 290 -15.33 -20.10 -15.55
C LEU A 290 -14.45 -21.31 -15.83
N GLU A 291 -13.24 -21.06 -16.34
CA GLU A 291 -12.25 -22.09 -16.66
C GLU A 291 -11.03 -21.93 -15.78
N PHE A 292 -10.49 -23.05 -15.30
CA PHE A 292 -9.32 -23.03 -14.40
C PHE A 292 -8.07 -22.48 -15.10
N ASP A 293 -7.85 -22.85 -16.36
CA ASP A 293 -6.73 -22.31 -17.13
C ASP A 293 -6.81 -20.79 -17.29
N GLY A 294 -8.02 -20.25 -17.46
CA GLY A 294 -8.27 -18.82 -17.49
C GLY A 294 -7.97 -18.14 -16.14
N LEU A 295 -8.28 -18.80 -15.02
CA LEU A 295 -7.94 -18.33 -13.68
C LEU A 295 -6.41 -18.27 -13.49
N ILE A 296 -5.67 -19.32 -13.86
CA ILE A 296 -4.20 -19.34 -13.78
C ILE A 296 -3.56 -18.31 -14.70
N GLN A 297 -4.13 -18.10 -15.88
CA GLN A 297 -3.63 -17.07 -16.80
C GLN A 297 -3.85 -15.65 -16.26
N ALA A 298 -4.98 -15.41 -15.60
CA ALA A 298 -5.29 -14.11 -14.98
C ALA A 298 -4.39 -13.87 -13.76
N PHE A 299 -4.19 -14.89 -12.94
CA PHE A 299 -3.37 -14.83 -11.73
C PHE A 299 -2.24 -15.84 -11.80
N PRO A 300 -1.07 -15.48 -12.36
CA PRO A 300 0.09 -16.36 -12.48
C PRO A 300 0.76 -16.54 -11.11
N THR A 301 0.02 -17.11 -10.17
CA THR A 301 0.49 -17.56 -8.87
C THR A 301 0.35 -19.06 -8.78
N LEU A 302 1.27 -19.70 -8.08
CA LEU A 302 1.20 -21.13 -7.82
C LEU A 302 0.21 -21.48 -6.70
N SER A 303 -0.24 -20.49 -5.92
CA SER A 303 -1.11 -20.66 -4.77
C SER A 303 -2.46 -19.97 -4.97
N VAL A 304 -3.25 -20.43 -5.96
CA VAL A 304 -4.61 -19.92 -6.16
C VAL A 304 -5.51 -20.24 -4.97
N ASN A 305 -6.42 -19.31 -4.69
CA ASN A 305 -7.38 -19.41 -3.59
C ASN A 305 -8.74 -18.82 -3.99
N ARG A 306 -9.74 -18.90 -3.11
CA ARG A 306 -11.09 -18.40 -3.36
C ARG A 306 -11.15 -16.89 -3.63
N VAL A 307 -10.20 -16.13 -3.11
CA VAL A 307 -10.09 -14.68 -3.37
C VAL A 307 -9.70 -14.43 -4.82
N HIS A 308 -8.72 -15.17 -5.36
CA HIS A 308 -8.37 -15.09 -6.77
C HIS A 308 -9.56 -15.51 -7.68
N LEU A 309 -10.31 -16.53 -7.27
CA LEU A 309 -11.51 -16.94 -8.01
C LEU A 309 -12.58 -15.85 -8.02
N SER A 310 -12.78 -15.15 -6.92
CA SER A 310 -13.73 -14.03 -6.85
C SER A 310 -13.30 -12.83 -7.70
N GLU A 311 -12.01 -12.53 -7.76
CA GLU A 311 -11.47 -11.49 -8.65
C GLU A 311 -11.62 -11.89 -10.13
N TYR A 312 -11.34 -13.15 -10.46
CA TYR A 312 -11.53 -13.67 -11.80
C TYR A 312 -12.99 -13.59 -12.25
N LEU A 313 -13.92 -13.98 -11.38
CA LEU A 313 -15.34 -13.79 -11.64
C LEU A 313 -15.68 -12.30 -11.83
N TYR A 314 -15.15 -11.42 -10.98
CA TYR A 314 -15.39 -9.99 -11.09
C TYR A 314 -14.92 -9.43 -12.43
N GLU A 315 -13.72 -9.76 -12.87
CA GLU A 315 -13.18 -9.33 -14.17
C GLU A 315 -14.03 -9.79 -15.35
N LYS A 316 -14.54 -11.02 -15.30
CA LYS A 316 -15.42 -11.56 -16.33
C LYS A 316 -16.84 -11.00 -16.26
N TYR A 317 -17.38 -10.76 -15.07
CA TYR A 317 -18.76 -10.36 -14.89
C TYR A 317 -19.01 -8.86 -15.08
N ILE A 318 -18.07 -7.99 -14.73
CA ILE A 318 -18.23 -6.53 -14.90
C ILE A 318 -18.54 -6.09 -16.32
N PRO A 319 -17.85 -6.56 -17.38
CA PRO A 319 -18.19 -6.22 -18.74
C PRO A 319 -19.61 -6.66 -19.12
N VAL A 320 -20.00 -7.86 -18.72
CA VAL A 320 -21.35 -8.40 -18.95
C VAL A 320 -22.40 -7.54 -18.27
N LEU A 321 -22.18 -7.20 -17.00
CA LEU A 321 -23.11 -6.37 -16.22
C LEU A 321 -23.24 -4.96 -16.80
N ARG A 322 -22.17 -4.36 -17.25
CA ARG A 322 -22.20 -3.07 -17.97
C ARG A 322 -23.03 -3.14 -19.24
N ASN A 323 -22.87 -4.19 -20.03
CA ASN A 323 -23.65 -4.41 -21.24
C ASN A 323 -25.14 -4.60 -20.92
N ARG A 324 -25.48 -5.33 -19.84
CA ARG A 324 -26.84 -5.49 -19.34
C ARG A 324 -27.48 -4.17 -18.92
N VAL A 325 -26.74 -3.35 -18.16
CA VAL A 325 -27.19 -1.99 -17.78
C VAL A 325 -27.43 -1.14 -19.02
N MET A 326 -26.55 -1.20 -20.02
CA MET A 326 -26.72 -0.47 -21.27
C MET A 326 -27.94 -0.96 -22.07
N LEU A 327 -28.15 -2.27 -22.16
CA LEU A 327 -29.34 -2.86 -22.79
C LEU A 327 -30.63 -2.32 -22.15
N TYR A 328 -30.73 -2.39 -20.82
CA TYR A 328 -31.93 -1.93 -20.12
C TYR A 328 -32.07 -0.41 -20.13
N LYS A 329 -31.00 0.34 -20.24
CA LYS A 329 -31.05 1.79 -20.51
C LYS A 329 -31.70 2.11 -21.86
N LEU A 330 -31.37 1.35 -22.90
CA LEU A 330 -31.96 1.49 -24.24
C LEU A 330 -33.42 1.03 -24.25
N LEU A 331 -33.74 -0.12 -23.65
CA LEU A 331 -35.11 -0.61 -23.49
C LEU A 331 -35.99 0.38 -22.75
N ARG A 332 -35.46 0.98 -21.68
CA ARG A 332 -36.16 2.04 -20.93
C ARG A 332 -36.51 3.25 -21.79
N ALA A 333 -35.58 3.69 -22.64
CA ALA A 333 -35.85 4.80 -23.58
C ALA A 333 -36.91 4.41 -24.60
N ASP A 334 -36.85 3.22 -25.20
CA ASP A 334 -37.81 2.70 -26.16
C ASP A 334 -39.20 2.53 -25.53
N VAL A 335 -39.32 1.89 -24.38
CA VAL A 335 -40.61 1.72 -23.69
C VAL A 335 -41.23 3.05 -23.27
N ARG A 336 -40.42 4.04 -22.86
CA ARG A 336 -40.91 5.40 -22.58
C ARG A 336 -41.46 6.06 -23.83
N HIS A 337 -40.78 5.92 -24.96
CA HIS A 337 -41.23 6.45 -26.25
C HIS A 337 -42.53 5.75 -26.68
N ARG A 338 -42.61 4.43 -26.67
CA ARG A 338 -43.81 3.66 -27.00
C ARG A 338 -44.99 4.00 -26.09
N ARG A 339 -44.75 4.24 -24.80
CA ARG A 339 -45.79 4.66 -23.86
C ARG A 339 -46.33 6.04 -24.17
N ALA A 340 -45.45 6.96 -24.56
CA ALA A 340 -45.90 8.29 -25.03
C ALA A 340 -46.81 8.19 -26.28
N LEU A 341 -46.62 7.13 -27.10
CA LEU A 341 -47.45 6.81 -28.25
C LEU A 341 -48.62 5.86 -27.91
N ALA A 342 -48.90 5.58 -26.64
CA ALA A 342 -49.90 4.60 -26.15
C ALA A 342 -49.69 3.16 -26.65
N LEU A 343 -48.48 2.79 -27.09
CA LEU A 343 -48.14 1.46 -27.63
C LEU A 343 -47.52 0.51 -26.60
N ALA A 344 -47.31 0.94 -25.33
CA ALA A 344 -46.78 0.12 -24.24
C ALA A 344 -47.58 0.33 -22.94
N SER A 345 -47.74 -0.72 -22.14
CA SER A 345 -48.48 -0.64 -20.89
C SER A 345 -47.67 0.04 -19.77
N LYS A 346 -48.37 0.51 -18.74
CA LYS A 346 -47.73 1.02 -17.51
C LYS A 346 -46.93 -0.09 -16.82
N LYS A 347 -47.40 -1.34 -16.87
CA LYS A 347 -46.76 -2.51 -16.28
C LYS A 347 -45.42 -2.81 -16.93
N ASP A 348 -45.33 -2.77 -18.26
CA ASP A 348 -44.06 -3.00 -18.99
C ASP A 348 -43.03 -1.92 -18.68
N SER A 349 -43.47 -0.66 -18.59
CA SER A 349 -42.60 0.46 -18.23
C SER A 349 -42.05 0.30 -16.80
N MET A 350 -42.87 -0.15 -15.85
CA MET A 350 -42.43 -0.39 -14.46
C MET A 350 -41.46 -1.56 -14.39
N ALA A 351 -41.70 -2.66 -15.05
CA ALA A 351 -40.82 -3.83 -15.05
C ALA A 351 -39.42 -3.50 -15.62
N VAL A 352 -39.36 -2.76 -16.73
CA VAL A 352 -38.07 -2.32 -17.31
C VAL A 352 -37.34 -1.33 -16.39
N GLU A 353 -38.05 -0.39 -15.76
CA GLU A 353 -37.48 0.57 -14.82
C GLU A 353 -36.91 -0.12 -13.57
N GLU A 354 -37.66 -1.06 -13.02
CA GLU A 354 -37.23 -1.86 -11.85
C GLU A 354 -35.97 -2.67 -12.18
N ARG A 355 -35.97 -3.38 -13.32
CA ARG A 355 -34.79 -4.17 -13.73
C ARG A 355 -33.57 -3.30 -13.99
N TYR A 356 -33.75 -2.13 -14.63
CA TYR A 356 -32.69 -1.16 -14.83
C TYR A 356 -32.12 -0.65 -13.51
N SER A 357 -32.97 -0.30 -12.55
CA SER A 357 -32.53 0.19 -11.24
C SER A 357 -31.79 -0.87 -10.45
N THR A 358 -32.26 -2.13 -10.50
CA THR A 358 -31.59 -3.28 -9.85
C THR A 358 -30.21 -3.52 -10.45
N LEU A 359 -30.08 -3.61 -11.77
CA LEU A 359 -28.78 -3.82 -12.43
C LEU A 359 -27.81 -2.65 -12.19
N LYS A 360 -28.32 -1.42 -12.15
CA LYS A 360 -27.52 -0.25 -11.84
C LYS A 360 -27.02 -0.26 -10.39
N LYS A 361 -27.85 -0.69 -9.45
CA LYS A 361 -27.49 -0.87 -8.05
C LYS A 361 -26.43 -1.95 -7.92
N GLU A 362 -26.65 -3.12 -8.53
CA GLU A 362 -25.70 -4.22 -8.57
C GLU A 362 -24.34 -3.77 -9.13
N LEU A 363 -24.31 -3.07 -10.26
CA LEU A 363 -23.08 -2.54 -10.85
C LEU A 363 -22.35 -1.55 -9.92
N LYS A 364 -23.05 -0.88 -9.03
CA LYS A 364 -22.48 0.06 -8.06
C LYS A 364 -21.90 -0.66 -6.84
N GLU A 365 -22.54 -1.74 -6.40
CA GLU A 365 -22.25 -2.43 -5.14
C GLU A 365 -21.33 -3.63 -5.33
N ILE A 366 -21.23 -4.15 -6.56
CA ILE A 366 -20.42 -5.33 -6.86
C ILE A 366 -18.94 -5.07 -6.63
N SER A 367 -18.30 -5.97 -5.92
CA SER A 367 -16.86 -6.02 -5.70
C SER A 367 -16.41 -7.48 -5.62
N PRO A 368 -15.12 -7.79 -5.75
CA PRO A 368 -14.64 -9.15 -5.52
C PRO A 368 -14.99 -9.70 -4.14
N GLU A 369 -14.92 -8.88 -3.10
CA GLU A 369 -15.29 -9.27 -1.73
C GLU A 369 -16.78 -9.64 -1.66
N HIS A 370 -17.63 -8.82 -2.29
CA HIS A 370 -19.07 -9.13 -2.35
C HIS A 370 -19.34 -10.44 -3.10
N LEU A 371 -18.60 -10.70 -4.19
CA LEU A 371 -18.71 -11.96 -4.93
C LEU A 371 -18.16 -13.16 -4.15
N LEU A 372 -17.08 -12.96 -3.39
CA LEU A 372 -16.52 -13.95 -2.48
C LEU A 372 -17.57 -14.37 -1.46
N ASP A 373 -18.15 -13.40 -0.75
CA ASP A 373 -19.15 -13.65 0.27
C ASP A 373 -20.41 -14.33 -0.30
N LEU A 374 -20.85 -13.87 -1.49
CA LEU A 374 -22.11 -14.33 -2.08
C LEU A 374 -22.02 -15.74 -2.70
N TYR A 375 -20.88 -16.10 -3.30
CA TYR A 375 -20.78 -17.30 -4.11
C TYR A 375 -19.76 -18.33 -3.64
N PHE A 376 -18.73 -17.92 -2.90
CA PHE A 376 -17.58 -18.79 -2.61
C PHE A 376 -17.31 -19.02 -1.13
N SER A 377 -17.76 -18.14 -0.22
CA SER A 377 -17.58 -18.35 1.22
C SER A 377 -18.52 -19.38 1.80
N SER A 378 -19.75 -19.49 1.28
CA SER A 378 -20.78 -20.45 1.72
C SER A 378 -20.86 -21.71 0.85
N SER A 379 -19.82 -22.03 0.09
CA SER A 379 -19.76 -23.25 -0.73
C SER A 379 -19.86 -24.49 0.15
N GLU A 380 -20.61 -25.51 -0.30
CA GLU A 380 -20.69 -26.82 0.33
C GLU A 380 -19.37 -27.61 0.26
N VAL A 381 -18.43 -27.16 -0.56
CA VAL A 381 -17.08 -27.72 -0.64
C VAL A 381 -16.37 -27.50 0.68
N MET A 382 -16.03 -28.58 1.37
CA MET A 382 -15.30 -28.52 2.63
C MET A 382 -13.98 -27.76 2.46
N GLU A 383 -13.61 -26.99 3.47
CA GLU A 383 -12.25 -26.45 3.52
C GLU A 383 -11.24 -27.60 3.51
N TYR A 384 -10.16 -27.42 2.75
CA TYR A 384 -9.07 -28.39 2.73
C TYR A 384 -8.43 -28.53 4.12
N GLY A 385 -8.06 -29.76 4.51
CA GLY A 385 -7.31 -30.03 5.74
C GLY A 385 -5.85 -29.57 5.66
N THR A 386 -5.06 -29.97 6.62
CA THR A 386 -3.61 -29.86 6.59
C THR A 386 -2.99 -31.23 6.82
N VAL A 387 -1.80 -31.45 6.23
CA VAL A 387 -1.02 -32.66 6.47
C VAL A 387 -0.17 -32.58 7.74
N PHE A 388 -0.12 -31.43 8.41
CA PHE A 388 0.65 -31.24 9.64
C PHE A 388 -0.21 -31.57 10.87
N GLU A 389 -0.10 -32.79 11.36
CA GLU A 389 -0.92 -33.33 12.45
C GLU A 389 -0.45 -32.86 13.84
N ASP A 390 0.84 -32.53 14.03
CA ASP A 390 1.42 -32.10 15.29
C ASP A 390 2.36 -30.91 15.13
N PHE A 391 1.94 -29.75 15.63
CA PHE A 391 2.74 -28.53 15.62
C PHE A 391 4.01 -28.64 16.44
N ASN A 392 3.98 -29.28 17.63
CA ASN A 392 5.14 -29.33 18.52
C ASN A 392 6.34 -30.05 17.92
N SER A 393 6.09 -31.16 17.23
CA SER A 393 7.13 -31.90 16.51
C SER A 393 7.72 -31.08 15.36
N LEU A 394 6.84 -30.44 14.60
CA LEU A 394 7.23 -29.60 13.47
C LEU A 394 8.04 -28.38 13.93
N ALA A 395 7.62 -27.69 14.99
CA ALA A 395 8.32 -26.52 15.54
C ALA A 395 9.76 -26.84 15.96
N LYS A 396 9.98 -28.01 16.58
CA LYS A 396 11.34 -28.47 16.93
C LYS A 396 12.22 -28.67 15.69
N THR A 397 11.64 -29.15 14.59
CA THR A 397 12.35 -29.33 13.32
C THR A 397 12.71 -27.99 12.68
N LEU A 398 11.75 -27.05 12.67
CA LEU A 398 11.96 -25.70 12.17
C LEU A 398 13.05 -24.95 12.96
N LYS A 399 13.04 -25.05 14.29
CA LYS A 399 14.07 -24.45 15.16
C LYS A 399 15.48 -24.98 14.87
N ARG A 400 15.65 -26.28 14.62
CA ARG A 400 16.96 -26.87 14.27
C ARG A 400 17.50 -26.30 12.96
N ALA A 401 16.64 -25.90 12.04
CA ALA A 401 17.02 -25.23 10.79
C ALA A 401 17.22 -23.71 10.95
N GLY A 402 17.13 -23.16 12.16
CA GLY A 402 17.29 -21.73 12.41
C GLY A 402 16.06 -20.88 12.09
N CYS A 403 14.89 -21.50 11.86
CA CYS A 403 13.63 -20.79 11.74
C CYS A 403 13.04 -20.47 13.11
N SER A 404 12.32 -19.37 13.22
CA SER A 404 11.50 -19.07 14.41
C SER A 404 10.02 -19.27 14.12
N THR A 405 9.29 -19.74 15.13
CA THR A 405 7.86 -20.05 15.02
C THR A 405 7.00 -18.93 15.57
N VAL A 406 5.93 -18.59 14.87
CA VAL A 406 4.98 -17.56 15.29
C VAL A 406 3.57 -18.14 15.27
N PHE A 407 2.85 -18.03 16.36
CA PHE A 407 1.43 -18.32 16.42
C PHE A 407 0.66 -17.10 15.93
N ILE A 408 -0.01 -17.20 14.78
CA ILE A 408 -0.76 -16.11 14.16
C ILE A 408 -2.26 -16.33 14.28
N THR A 409 -3.04 -15.26 14.19
CA THR A 409 -4.51 -15.29 14.29
C THR A 409 -5.05 -16.20 15.41
N PRO A 410 -4.48 -16.11 16.64
CA PRO A 410 -4.71 -17.12 17.68
C PRO A 410 -6.20 -17.29 18.06
N LEU A 411 -6.99 -16.24 17.91
CA LEU A 411 -8.40 -16.25 18.29
C LEU A 411 -9.34 -16.79 17.19
N GLU A 412 -8.83 -17.36 16.10
CA GLU A 412 -9.68 -17.85 14.99
C GLU A 412 -10.75 -18.86 15.42
N HIS A 413 -10.50 -19.66 16.45
CA HIS A 413 -11.44 -20.60 17.06
C HIS A 413 -11.98 -20.13 18.44
N GLY A 414 -11.77 -18.84 18.80
CA GLY A 414 -12.14 -18.27 20.10
C GLY A 414 -11.05 -18.35 21.15
N LEU A 415 -11.33 -17.77 22.32
CA LEU A 415 -10.33 -17.59 23.37
C LEU A 415 -9.85 -18.92 23.97
N GLU A 416 -10.74 -19.80 24.37
CA GLU A 416 -10.41 -21.04 25.07
C GLU A 416 -9.50 -21.99 24.27
N PRO A 417 -9.74 -22.28 22.97
CA PRO A 417 -8.79 -23.03 22.17
C PRO A 417 -7.43 -22.33 22.02
N ALA A 418 -7.40 -21.01 21.88
CA ALA A 418 -6.17 -20.24 21.75
C ALA A 418 -5.29 -20.36 23.01
N LEU A 419 -5.89 -20.30 24.20
CA LEU A 419 -5.19 -20.46 25.48
C LEU A 419 -4.60 -21.85 25.62
N ARG A 420 -5.33 -22.91 25.22
CA ARG A 420 -4.84 -24.29 25.24
C ARG A 420 -3.61 -24.46 24.35
N VAL A 421 -3.68 -23.97 23.12
CA VAL A 421 -2.54 -24.06 22.19
C VAL A 421 -1.33 -23.31 22.73
N LEU A 422 -1.53 -22.11 23.30
CA LEU A 422 -0.42 -21.36 23.90
C LEU A 422 0.24 -22.14 25.05
N GLU A 423 -0.55 -22.76 25.93
CA GLU A 423 -0.01 -23.57 27.05
C GLU A 423 0.70 -24.83 26.56
N GLU A 424 0.16 -25.53 25.57
CA GLU A 424 0.77 -26.76 25.03
C GLU A 424 2.06 -26.49 24.24
N CYS A 425 2.14 -25.31 23.59
CA CYS A 425 3.22 -25.00 22.66
C CYS A 425 4.22 -23.97 23.19
N LYS A 426 4.04 -23.45 24.43
CA LYS A 426 4.87 -22.36 24.99
C LYS A 426 6.37 -22.61 24.93
N ASP A 427 6.81 -23.86 25.06
CA ASP A 427 8.25 -24.25 25.05
C ASP A 427 8.84 -24.22 23.61
N VAL A 428 8.01 -24.23 22.59
CA VAL A 428 8.44 -24.29 21.19
C VAL A 428 8.05 -23.04 20.39
N LEU A 429 7.18 -22.20 20.92
CA LEU A 429 6.82 -20.93 20.30
C LEU A 429 7.88 -19.87 20.59
N ASP A 430 8.34 -19.17 19.56
CA ASP A 430 9.25 -18.04 19.69
C ASP A 430 8.50 -16.71 19.77
N CYS A 431 7.40 -16.60 19.00
CA CYS A 431 6.58 -15.41 18.94
C CYS A 431 5.10 -15.76 18.99
N VAL A 432 4.30 -14.81 19.44
CA VAL A 432 2.84 -14.90 19.42
C VAL A 432 2.24 -13.58 18.96
N GLU A 433 1.31 -13.64 18.02
CA GLU A 433 0.62 -12.47 17.51
C GLU A 433 -0.49 -12.08 18.49
N VAL A 434 -0.21 -11.07 19.33
CA VAL A 434 -1.18 -10.57 20.33
C VAL A 434 -2.14 -9.54 19.77
N TYR A 435 -1.88 -9.06 18.57
CA TYR A 435 -2.75 -8.18 17.83
C TYR A 435 -2.63 -8.42 16.32
N ASN A 436 -3.74 -8.81 15.73
CA ASN A 436 -3.93 -8.89 14.29
C ASN A 436 -5.01 -7.88 13.89
N THR A 437 -4.72 -7.05 12.90
CA THR A 437 -5.66 -5.97 12.53
C THR A 437 -6.97 -6.52 11.96
N LEU A 438 -6.90 -7.60 11.18
CA LEU A 438 -8.08 -8.25 10.60
C LEU A 438 -8.95 -8.86 11.70
N ASP A 439 -8.31 -9.62 12.59
CA ASP A 439 -8.96 -10.33 13.68
C ASP A 439 -9.58 -9.35 14.70
N ALA A 440 -8.85 -8.31 15.09
CA ALA A 440 -9.31 -7.29 16.04
C ALA A 440 -10.56 -6.51 15.57
N MET A 441 -10.78 -6.39 14.26
CA MET A 441 -11.97 -5.71 13.73
C MET A 441 -13.25 -6.53 13.82
N GLY A 442 -13.14 -7.84 13.95
CA GLY A 442 -14.27 -8.78 13.98
C GLY A 442 -14.59 -9.36 15.35
N ARG A 443 -13.78 -9.05 16.40
CA ARG A 443 -13.86 -9.70 17.70
C ARG A 443 -14.19 -8.78 18.86
N ASP A 444 -14.63 -9.39 19.97
CA ASP A 444 -14.80 -8.66 21.24
C ASP A 444 -13.41 -8.21 21.75
N PRO A 445 -13.20 -6.91 21.98
CA PRO A 445 -11.96 -6.40 22.56
C PRO A 445 -11.58 -7.05 23.90
N LYS A 446 -12.55 -7.61 24.65
CA LYS A 446 -12.29 -8.30 25.90
C LYS A 446 -11.56 -9.63 25.69
N GLU A 447 -11.90 -10.38 24.64
CA GLU A 447 -11.20 -11.64 24.33
C GLU A 447 -9.75 -11.37 23.93
N LEU A 448 -9.54 -10.32 23.13
CA LEU A 448 -8.20 -9.90 22.72
C LEU A 448 -7.33 -9.51 23.92
N LEU A 449 -7.89 -8.75 24.87
CA LEU A 449 -7.19 -8.37 26.10
C LEU A 449 -6.94 -9.58 27.00
N ALA A 450 -7.92 -10.47 27.16
CA ALA A 450 -7.78 -11.68 27.97
C ALA A 450 -6.66 -12.58 27.43
N PHE A 451 -6.58 -12.74 26.12
CA PHE A 451 -5.48 -13.47 25.47
C PHE A 451 -4.12 -12.81 25.74
N ALA A 452 -4.03 -11.49 25.58
CA ALA A 452 -2.80 -10.74 25.81
C ALA A 452 -2.33 -10.84 27.28
N HIS A 453 -3.26 -10.78 28.27
CA HIS A 453 -2.95 -11.01 29.67
C HIS A 453 -2.39 -12.43 29.92
N HIS A 454 -2.98 -13.43 29.28
CA HIS A 454 -2.51 -14.80 29.41
C HIS A 454 -1.10 -14.98 28.82
N VAL A 455 -0.80 -14.35 27.68
CA VAL A 455 0.57 -14.33 27.13
C VAL A 455 1.57 -13.74 28.14
N ASN A 456 1.20 -12.66 28.84
CA ASN A 456 2.05 -12.09 29.88
C ASN A 456 2.27 -13.06 31.07
N MET A 457 1.23 -13.79 31.48
CA MET A 457 1.33 -14.82 32.52
C MET A 457 2.26 -15.96 32.11
N VAL A 458 2.10 -16.49 30.89
CA VAL A 458 2.99 -17.53 30.34
C VAL A 458 4.45 -17.06 30.30
N ASN A 459 4.68 -15.82 29.86
CA ASN A 459 6.02 -15.24 29.82
C ASN A 459 6.64 -15.09 31.23
N LYS A 460 5.83 -14.79 32.24
CA LYS A 460 6.28 -14.77 33.64
C LYS A 460 6.71 -16.15 34.07
N GLU A 461 5.89 -17.17 33.82
CA GLU A 461 6.21 -18.57 34.16
C GLU A 461 7.48 -19.05 33.44
N LEU A 462 7.63 -18.79 32.12
CA LEU A 462 8.82 -19.15 31.36
C LEU A 462 10.08 -18.49 31.94
N THR A 463 9.99 -17.20 32.27
CA THR A 463 11.11 -16.44 32.84
C THR A 463 11.52 -16.98 34.23
N GLU A 464 10.53 -17.29 35.08
CA GLU A 464 10.78 -17.90 36.41
C GLU A 464 11.46 -19.28 36.29
N LYS A 465 11.19 -20.03 35.22
CA LYS A 465 11.84 -21.29 34.88
C LYS A 465 13.21 -21.13 34.19
N GLY A 466 13.65 -19.91 33.94
CA GLY A 466 14.87 -19.62 33.17
C GLY A 466 14.79 -19.95 31.70
N GLN A 467 13.58 -20.05 31.13
CA GLN A 467 13.31 -20.28 29.73
C GLN A 467 13.14 -18.94 28.99
N LEU A 468 13.28 -18.97 27.64
CA LEU A 468 13.06 -17.78 26.80
C LEU A 468 11.55 -17.50 26.71
N PRO A 469 11.12 -16.25 26.92
CA PRO A 469 9.73 -15.87 26.77
C PRO A 469 9.30 -15.85 25.30
N CYS A 470 8.02 -16.08 25.03
CA CYS A 470 7.41 -15.83 23.74
C CYS A 470 7.37 -14.34 23.45
N ILE A 471 7.88 -13.90 22.31
CA ILE A 471 7.89 -12.48 21.93
C ILE A 471 6.52 -12.09 21.39
N PRO A 472 5.79 -11.14 22.04
CA PRO A 472 4.52 -10.64 21.53
C PRO A 472 4.76 -9.77 20.30
N VAL A 473 4.03 -10.02 19.23
CA VAL A 473 4.13 -9.29 17.96
C VAL A 473 2.78 -8.78 17.50
N CYS A 474 2.80 -7.78 16.61
CA CYS A 474 1.62 -7.29 15.90
C CYS A 474 1.76 -7.59 14.42
N GLY A 475 0.72 -8.13 13.81
CA GLY A 475 0.60 -8.31 12.39
C GLY A 475 -0.62 -7.57 11.83
N SER A 476 -0.51 -7.00 10.65
CA SER A 476 -1.68 -6.40 10.02
C SER A 476 -2.51 -7.42 9.23
N ASP A 477 -1.91 -8.52 8.83
CA ASP A 477 -2.46 -9.48 7.88
C ASP A 477 -2.99 -8.75 6.61
N ALA A 478 -2.23 -7.74 6.20
CA ALA A 478 -2.68 -6.84 5.16
C ALA A 478 -2.57 -7.48 3.79
N THR A 479 -3.72 -7.79 3.22
CA THR A 479 -3.84 -8.26 1.84
C THR A 479 -4.00 -7.12 0.84
N GLY A 480 -4.33 -5.93 1.29
CA GLY A 480 -4.69 -4.80 0.44
C GLY A 480 -6.01 -5.01 -0.33
N ARG A 481 -6.85 -5.97 0.00
CA ARG A 481 -8.10 -6.32 -0.68
C ARG A 481 -9.35 -5.81 0.02
N ASN A 482 -9.40 -5.85 1.33
CA ASN A 482 -10.55 -5.38 2.08
C ASN A 482 -10.50 -3.87 2.33
N PRO A 483 -11.47 -3.08 1.81
CA PRO A 483 -11.50 -1.64 2.01
C PRO A 483 -11.79 -1.20 3.45
N LYS A 484 -12.34 -2.08 4.28
CA LYS A 484 -12.68 -1.78 5.67
C LYS A 484 -11.49 -1.94 6.61
N ILE A 485 -10.49 -2.75 6.22
CA ILE A 485 -9.32 -3.04 7.06
C ILE A 485 -8.32 -1.90 6.91
N PRO A 486 -7.70 -1.43 8.01
CA PRO A 486 -6.53 -0.56 7.95
C PRO A 486 -5.44 -1.19 7.08
N GLY A 487 -4.66 -0.38 6.40
CA GLY A 487 -3.52 -0.88 5.63
C GLY A 487 -2.40 -1.38 6.55
N MET A 488 -1.36 -1.98 5.96
CA MET A 488 -0.20 -2.49 6.69
C MET A 488 0.52 -1.43 7.52
N GLY A 489 1.16 -1.89 8.57
CA GLY A 489 2.14 -1.16 9.36
C GLY A 489 1.66 -0.69 10.72
N PHE A 490 2.59 -0.72 11.66
CA PHE A 490 2.48 -0.21 13.01
C PHE A 490 3.62 0.75 13.31
N VAL A 491 3.41 1.67 14.25
CA VAL A 491 4.39 2.65 14.65
C VAL A 491 4.24 2.97 16.14
N PHE A 492 5.36 3.11 16.84
CA PHE A 492 5.35 3.65 18.20
C PHE A 492 5.10 5.16 18.19
N GLU A 493 4.33 5.64 19.14
CA GLU A 493 4.03 7.06 19.28
C GLU A 493 5.29 7.92 19.36
N ASP A 494 6.31 7.44 20.06
CA ASP A 494 7.56 8.17 20.30
C ASP A 494 8.37 8.38 19.02
N THR A 495 8.20 7.51 18.03
CA THR A 495 8.85 7.67 16.73
C THR A 495 8.18 8.70 15.84
N ILE A 496 6.92 9.07 16.14
CA ILE A 496 6.20 10.09 15.40
C ILE A 496 6.66 11.46 15.86
N THR A 497 7.41 12.15 15.01
CA THR A 497 7.95 13.48 15.29
C THR A 497 7.30 14.56 14.42
N GLY A 498 7.62 15.82 14.69
CA GLY A 498 7.20 16.95 13.88
C GLY A 498 5.95 17.69 14.39
N LYS A 499 5.72 18.86 13.82
CA LYS A 499 4.65 19.81 14.24
C LYS A 499 3.23 19.24 14.04
N ARG A 500 3.08 18.17 13.27
CA ARG A 500 1.77 17.56 12.92
C ARG A 500 1.53 16.22 13.61
N LYS A 501 2.38 15.84 14.58
CA LYS A 501 2.25 14.61 15.36
C LYS A 501 0.81 14.40 15.85
N ARG A 502 0.22 15.40 16.51
CA ARG A 502 -1.14 15.31 17.04
C ARG A 502 -2.17 15.00 15.97
N LYS A 503 -2.10 15.68 14.82
CA LYS A 503 -3.04 15.45 13.71
C LYS A 503 -2.89 14.06 13.09
N TYR A 504 -1.69 13.52 13.08
CA TYR A 504 -1.44 12.15 12.62
C TYR A 504 -2.05 11.14 13.61
N ILE A 505 -1.77 11.31 14.90
CA ILE A 505 -2.30 10.46 15.98
C ILE A 505 -3.84 10.47 15.98
N ASP A 506 -4.46 11.64 15.85
CA ASP A 506 -5.94 11.79 15.82
C ASP A 506 -6.61 11.03 14.65
N ARG A 507 -5.86 10.61 13.64
CA ARG A 507 -6.37 9.91 12.45
C ARG A 507 -6.13 8.40 12.46
N HIS A 508 -5.33 7.90 13.38
CA HIS A 508 -4.91 6.50 13.44
C HIS A 508 -5.46 5.82 14.67
N LEU A 509 -5.76 4.52 14.52
CA LEU A 509 -6.30 3.73 15.62
C LEU A 509 -5.17 3.33 16.58
N PRO A 510 -5.22 3.75 17.86
CA PRO A 510 -4.32 3.22 18.86
C PRO A 510 -4.67 1.76 19.16
N LEU A 511 -3.65 0.95 19.36
CA LEU A 511 -3.83 -0.36 19.96
C LEU A 511 -4.22 -0.21 21.45
N PRO A 512 -4.91 -1.20 22.06
CA PRO A 512 -5.14 -1.21 23.48
C PRO A 512 -3.84 -0.99 24.26
N ALA A 513 -3.88 -0.18 25.31
CA ALA A 513 -2.68 0.24 26.04
C ALA A 513 -1.87 -0.95 26.60
N PHE A 514 -2.53 -1.97 27.13
CA PHE A 514 -1.90 -3.18 27.62
C PHE A 514 -1.17 -3.94 26.49
N ILE A 515 -1.80 -4.10 25.34
CA ILE A 515 -1.19 -4.76 24.16
C ILE A 515 0.03 -3.96 23.68
N SER A 516 -0.09 -2.63 23.61
CA SER A 516 1.05 -1.77 23.25
C SER A 516 2.25 -1.96 24.19
N ALA A 517 1.99 -1.97 25.49
CA ALA A 517 3.02 -2.21 26.49
C ALA A 517 3.62 -3.62 26.39
N LEU A 518 2.78 -4.63 26.18
CA LEU A 518 3.20 -6.03 26.04
C LEU A 518 4.11 -6.22 24.83
N VAL A 519 3.76 -5.65 23.68
CA VAL A 519 4.62 -5.68 22.48
C VAL A 519 5.94 -4.93 22.72
N ALA A 520 5.88 -3.76 23.37
CA ALA A 520 7.07 -2.99 23.69
C ALA A 520 8.00 -3.70 24.67
N SER A 521 7.48 -4.58 25.54
CA SER A 521 8.27 -5.37 26.50
C SER A 521 9.17 -6.42 25.83
N LYS A 522 8.89 -6.78 24.57
CA LYS A 522 9.60 -7.83 23.82
C LYS A 522 9.68 -9.16 24.59
N GLY A 523 8.58 -9.52 25.26
CA GLY A 523 8.44 -10.75 26.02
C GLY A 523 8.88 -10.68 27.49
N LYS A 524 9.46 -9.57 27.95
CA LYS A 524 9.74 -9.40 29.38
C LYS A 524 8.43 -9.33 30.16
N PRO A 525 8.30 -10.08 31.26
CA PRO A 525 7.11 -10.04 32.10
C PRO A 525 6.81 -8.60 32.58
N MET A 526 5.54 -8.22 32.51
CA MET A 526 5.09 -6.90 32.93
C MET A 526 4.28 -6.98 34.23
N ASP A 527 4.41 -5.95 35.04
CA ASP A 527 3.47 -5.69 36.13
C ASP A 527 2.24 -4.98 35.52
N GLU A 528 1.08 -5.61 35.63
CA GLU A 528 -0.19 -5.10 35.09
C GLU A 528 -0.62 -3.78 35.73
N ALA A 529 -0.19 -3.50 36.96
CA ALA A 529 -0.47 -2.24 37.66
C ALA A 529 0.37 -1.06 37.14
N ALA A 530 1.47 -1.33 36.43
CA ALA A 530 2.45 -0.35 35.98
C ALA A 530 2.41 -0.10 34.46
N VAL A 531 1.26 -0.31 33.81
CA VAL A 531 1.11 -0.06 32.36
C VAL A 531 1.25 1.45 32.06
N THR A 532 2.49 1.90 32.05
CA THR A 532 2.90 3.21 31.56
C THR A 532 3.83 2.95 30.38
N GLY A 533 3.36 3.13 29.18
CA GLY A 533 4.15 2.82 28.02
C GLY A 533 3.81 3.65 26.80
N THR A 534 4.67 3.58 25.83
CA THR A 534 4.47 4.18 24.52
C THR A 534 3.31 3.50 23.79
N ASN A 535 2.36 4.28 23.33
CA ASN A 535 1.25 3.76 22.52
C ASN A 535 1.77 3.28 21.14
N ILE A 536 1.14 2.22 20.64
CA ILE A 536 1.31 1.74 19.28
C ILE A 536 0.08 2.16 18.47
N TYR A 537 0.31 2.64 17.26
CA TYR A 537 -0.73 3.01 16.31
C TYR A 537 -0.64 2.15 15.07
N SER A 538 -1.78 1.67 14.57
CA SER A 538 -1.86 1.17 13.20
C SER A 538 -1.65 2.32 12.24
N MET A 539 -0.78 2.17 11.24
CA MET A 539 -0.45 3.23 10.29
C MET A 539 -1.59 3.56 9.32
N GLY A 540 -2.66 2.78 9.33
CA GLY A 540 -3.86 3.04 8.56
C GLY A 540 -3.63 3.06 7.05
N LYS A 541 -4.61 3.59 6.32
CA LYS A 541 -4.53 3.75 4.86
C LYS A 541 -3.88 5.08 4.52
N ILE A 542 -2.89 5.00 3.64
CA ILE A 542 -2.30 6.16 2.99
C ILE A 542 -2.84 6.33 1.57
N ALA A 543 -2.52 7.46 0.96
CA ALA A 543 -2.68 7.62 -0.47
C ALA A 543 -1.96 6.46 -1.19
N GLY A 544 -2.65 5.81 -2.11
CA GLY A 544 -2.12 4.65 -2.79
C GLY A 544 -2.63 3.30 -2.30
N ASP A 545 -3.20 3.20 -1.12
CA ASP A 545 -3.77 1.96 -0.55
C ASP A 545 -5.20 1.66 -1.02
N SER A 546 -5.88 2.57 -1.70
CA SER A 546 -7.24 2.33 -2.16
C SER A 546 -7.29 1.20 -3.18
N LEU A 547 -8.19 0.26 -2.95
CA LEU A 547 -8.22 -1.09 -3.49
C LEU A 547 -8.51 -1.21 -4.96
N TYR A 548 -9.35 -0.37 -5.45
CA TYR A 548 -9.78 -0.44 -6.83
C TYR A 548 -9.66 0.95 -7.41
N MET A 549 -9.16 1.01 -8.62
CA MET A 549 -9.58 2.09 -9.47
C MET A 549 -11.09 2.06 -9.43
N LYS A 550 -11.73 2.99 -8.72
CA LYS A 550 -13.17 3.11 -8.73
C LYS A 550 -13.58 3.09 -10.19
N GLY A 551 -14.03 1.92 -10.64
CA GLY A 551 -14.50 1.74 -11.99
C GLY A 551 -15.61 2.71 -12.17
N SER A 552 -15.42 3.63 -13.05
CA SER A 552 -16.42 4.44 -13.70
C SER A 552 -17.73 4.66 -12.92
N GLY A 553 -17.92 5.83 -12.34
CA GLY A 553 -19.26 6.39 -12.18
C GLY A 553 -19.91 6.33 -10.81
N THR A 554 -19.18 6.18 -9.74
CA THR A 554 -19.63 6.78 -8.50
C THR A 554 -18.77 8.03 -8.27
N GLU A 555 -19.27 9.15 -8.72
CA GLU A 555 -19.05 10.39 -8.04
C GLU A 555 -19.35 10.14 -6.55
N GLU A 556 -18.33 9.71 -5.74
CA GLU A 556 -18.28 10.40 -4.50
C GLU A 556 -18.12 11.85 -4.93
N THR A 557 -19.18 12.58 -4.78
CA THR A 557 -19.13 14.00 -4.55
C THR A 557 -18.18 14.18 -3.36
N GLY A 558 -16.88 14.00 -3.60
CA GLY A 558 -15.88 14.70 -2.85
C GLY A 558 -16.41 16.11 -2.87
N LYS A 559 -16.80 16.63 -1.71
CA LYS A 559 -17.24 18.01 -1.55
C LYS A 559 -16.33 18.77 -2.49
N THR A 560 -16.89 19.25 -3.60
CA THR A 560 -16.21 20.14 -4.52
C THR A 560 -15.54 21.12 -3.59
N ARG A 561 -14.22 21.05 -3.45
CA ARG A 561 -13.47 22.13 -2.83
C ARG A 561 -13.72 23.27 -3.81
N LEU A 562 -14.80 24.01 -3.54
CA LEU A 562 -15.06 25.28 -4.16
C LEU A 562 -13.72 26.00 -4.22
N ILE A 563 -13.46 26.68 -5.30
CA ILE A 563 -12.26 27.47 -5.52
C ILE A 563 -12.12 28.37 -4.28
N SER A 564 -11.45 27.86 -3.25
CA SER A 564 -11.14 28.67 -2.10
C SER A 564 -9.97 29.56 -2.47
N PRO A 565 -9.88 30.81 -1.99
CA PRO A 565 -8.72 31.65 -2.22
C PRO A 565 -7.40 30.95 -1.84
N ALA A 566 -7.42 30.13 -0.79
CA ALA A 566 -6.28 29.31 -0.39
C ALA A 566 -5.88 28.26 -1.43
N ASN A 567 -6.86 27.64 -2.10
CA ASN A 567 -6.58 26.64 -3.14
C ASN A 567 -6.13 27.33 -4.44
N ALA A 568 -6.72 28.46 -4.79
CA ALA A 568 -6.27 29.28 -5.92
C ALA A 568 -4.85 29.79 -5.71
N TRP A 569 -4.52 30.21 -4.48
CA TRP A 569 -3.16 30.60 -4.11
C TRP A 569 -2.17 29.43 -4.18
N ARG A 570 -2.58 28.24 -3.71
CA ARG A 570 -1.76 27.03 -3.78
C ARG A 570 -1.30 26.74 -5.21
N HIS A 571 -2.20 26.84 -6.18
CA HIS A 571 -1.96 26.54 -7.60
C HIS A 571 -1.60 27.76 -8.45
N ALA A 572 -1.41 28.91 -7.84
CA ALA A 572 -0.96 30.09 -8.56
C ALA A 572 0.48 29.91 -9.07
N ASN A 573 0.75 30.49 -10.24
CA ASN A 573 2.09 30.43 -10.85
C ASN A 573 3.16 30.85 -9.83
N PRO A 574 4.21 30.04 -9.61
CA PRO A 574 5.30 30.35 -8.69
C PRO A 574 5.87 31.76 -8.90
N ILE A 575 6.12 32.15 -10.15
CA ILE A 575 6.62 33.48 -10.50
C ILE A 575 5.68 34.58 -10.00
N LEU A 576 4.37 34.39 -10.13
CA LEU A 576 3.38 35.35 -9.64
C LEU A 576 3.42 35.48 -8.10
N LYS A 577 3.57 34.35 -7.39
CA LYS A 577 3.74 34.34 -5.93
C LYS A 577 4.98 35.11 -5.52
N GLU A 578 6.09 34.88 -6.19
CA GLU A 578 7.36 35.55 -5.95
C GLU A 578 7.23 37.06 -6.12
N TRP A 579 6.61 37.51 -7.19
CA TRP A 579 6.33 38.94 -7.42
C TRP A 579 5.44 39.54 -6.35
N ILE A 580 4.40 38.82 -5.90
CA ILE A 580 3.51 39.31 -4.86
C ILE A 580 4.26 39.40 -3.53
N TYR A 581 5.07 38.43 -3.16
CA TYR A 581 5.89 38.48 -1.93
C TYR A 581 6.89 39.61 -1.97
N ALA A 582 7.64 39.76 -3.06
CA ALA A 582 8.57 40.85 -3.23
C ALA A 582 7.87 42.23 -3.18
N GLY A 583 6.70 42.35 -3.81
CA GLY A 583 5.89 43.57 -3.80
C GLY A 583 5.36 43.92 -2.40
N ILE A 584 4.92 42.94 -1.62
CA ILE A 584 4.48 43.18 -0.24
C ILE A 584 5.67 43.64 0.62
N GLY A 585 6.80 42.95 0.55
CA GLY A 585 8.02 43.35 1.27
C GLY A 585 8.47 44.76 0.91
N PHE A 586 8.49 45.09 -0.39
CA PHE A 586 8.79 46.43 -0.87
C PHE A 586 7.81 47.49 -0.32
N SER A 587 6.50 47.21 -0.36
CA SER A 587 5.47 48.15 0.10
C SER A 587 5.63 48.46 1.59
N VAL A 588 5.88 47.43 2.41
CA VAL A 588 6.15 47.61 3.85
C VAL A 588 7.42 48.48 4.05
N ALA A 589 8.53 48.11 3.42
CA ALA A 589 9.76 48.90 3.53
C ALA A 589 9.57 50.34 3.07
N ALA A 590 8.85 50.57 1.95
CA ALA A 590 8.63 51.91 1.39
C ALA A 590 7.85 52.83 2.33
N VAL A 591 6.93 52.29 3.14
CA VAL A 591 6.20 53.07 4.16
C VAL A 591 7.12 53.60 5.26
N PHE A 592 8.15 52.83 5.66
CA PHE A 592 8.99 53.17 6.80
C PHE A 592 10.26 53.95 6.40
N ILE A 593 10.89 53.64 5.26
CA ILE A 593 12.15 54.23 4.85
C ILE A 593 12.05 55.05 3.56
N GLY A 594 10.88 55.15 2.98
CA GLY A 594 10.66 55.80 1.70
C GLY A 594 10.95 54.91 0.48
N PRO A 595 10.30 55.16 -0.66
CA PRO A 595 10.34 54.25 -1.82
C PRO A 595 11.74 54.14 -2.46
N ALA A 596 12.53 55.19 -2.48
CA ALA A 596 13.88 55.16 -3.07
C ALA A 596 14.84 54.24 -2.26
N TYR A 597 14.83 54.35 -0.94
CA TYR A 597 15.64 53.50 -0.07
C TYR A 597 15.14 52.06 -0.05
N ALA A 598 13.83 51.86 -0.09
CA ALA A 598 13.24 50.54 -0.20
C ALA A 598 13.65 49.82 -1.50
N LEU A 599 13.70 50.56 -2.63
CA LEU A 599 14.16 50.02 -3.92
C LEU A 599 15.63 49.62 -3.88
N LEU A 600 16.48 50.48 -3.31
CA LEU A 600 17.90 50.19 -3.13
C LEU A 600 18.13 48.94 -2.27
N TRP A 601 17.42 48.84 -1.15
CA TRP A 601 17.47 47.67 -0.25
C TRP A 601 17.02 46.40 -0.94
N LEU A 602 15.92 46.46 -1.68
CA LEU A 602 15.41 45.36 -2.48
C LEU A 602 16.46 44.86 -3.50
N ALA A 603 17.11 45.79 -4.21
CA ALA A 603 18.15 45.49 -5.19
C ALA A 603 19.38 44.82 -4.53
N ILE A 604 19.85 45.34 -3.40
CA ILE A 604 20.99 44.78 -2.67
C ILE A 604 20.66 43.37 -2.16
N THR A 605 19.49 43.19 -1.56
CA THR A 605 19.07 41.90 -1.01
C THR A 605 18.87 40.84 -2.10
N GLY A 606 18.21 41.21 -3.22
CA GLY A 606 18.02 40.36 -4.37
C GLY A 606 19.34 39.92 -5.01
N PHE A 607 20.26 40.87 -5.21
CA PHE A 607 21.57 40.59 -5.77
C PHE A 607 22.43 39.68 -4.86
N ARG A 608 22.46 39.98 -3.56
CA ARG A 608 23.19 39.16 -2.56
C ARG A 608 22.67 37.69 -2.58
N ASN A 609 21.37 37.49 -2.54
CA ASN A 609 20.80 36.14 -2.49
C ASN A 609 20.98 35.43 -3.83
N GLY A 610 20.83 36.13 -4.96
CA GLY A 610 21.09 35.56 -6.28
C GLY A 610 22.53 35.07 -6.44
N ILE A 611 23.53 35.86 -5.96
CA ILE A 611 24.93 35.43 -5.95
C ILE A 611 25.14 34.26 -5.01
N ALA A 612 24.57 34.29 -3.81
CA ALA A 612 24.69 33.19 -2.85
C ALA A 612 24.18 31.88 -3.46
N ASP A 613 23.05 31.89 -4.15
CA ASP A 613 22.50 30.73 -4.83
C ASP A 613 23.39 30.25 -5.99
N LEU A 614 23.95 31.16 -6.78
CA LEU A 614 24.89 30.84 -7.85
C LEU A 614 26.14 30.15 -7.33
N VAL A 615 26.74 30.71 -6.27
CA VAL A 615 27.93 30.13 -5.62
C VAL A 615 27.63 28.78 -5.01
N ALA A 616 26.50 28.64 -4.32
CA ALA A 616 26.08 27.39 -3.69
C ALA A 616 25.80 26.27 -4.72
N SER A 617 25.25 26.64 -5.89
CA SER A 617 24.88 25.64 -6.91
C SER A 617 26.02 25.24 -7.86
N LYS A 618 26.96 26.15 -8.16
CA LYS A 618 27.98 25.95 -9.19
C LYS A 618 29.42 26.28 -8.73
N GLY A 619 29.60 26.63 -7.47
CA GLY A 619 30.91 27.00 -6.94
C GLY A 619 31.43 28.34 -7.48
N SER A 620 32.73 28.58 -7.33
CA SER A 620 33.35 29.85 -7.66
C SER A 620 33.63 30.11 -9.14
N LYS A 621 33.33 29.17 -10.03
CA LYS A 621 33.60 29.31 -11.48
C LYS A 621 32.50 30.12 -12.17
N LEU A 622 32.78 31.39 -12.45
CA LEU A 622 31.88 32.32 -13.16
C LEU A 622 31.38 31.80 -14.52
N SER A 623 32.19 31.02 -15.23
CA SER A 623 31.82 30.45 -16.55
C SER A 623 30.67 29.45 -16.48
N GLU A 624 30.38 28.89 -15.31
CA GLU A 624 29.29 27.91 -15.11
C GLU A 624 28.03 28.55 -14.56
N TRP A 625 28.04 29.83 -14.24
CA TRP A 625 26.88 30.55 -13.70
C TRP A 625 25.80 30.74 -14.76
N LYS A 626 24.59 30.32 -14.43
CA LYS A 626 23.39 30.50 -15.28
C LYS A 626 22.25 31.03 -14.43
N LEU A 627 21.47 31.95 -14.98
CA LEU A 627 20.27 32.49 -14.31
C LEU A 627 19.31 31.39 -13.81
N LYS A 628 19.27 30.24 -14.48
CA LYS A 628 18.51 29.06 -14.06
C LYS A 628 18.95 28.44 -12.72
N SER A 629 20.14 28.81 -12.24
CA SER A 629 20.68 28.31 -10.97
C SER A 629 20.26 29.16 -9.78
N ILE A 630 19.62 30.31 -10.02
CA ILE A 630 19.09 31.19 -8.96
C ILE A 630 17.74 30.63 -8.52
N ASN A 631 17.59 30.40 -7.23
CA ASN A 631 16.29 30.04 -6.63
C ASN A 631 15.48 31.33 -6.36
N PHE A 632 14.70 31.75 -7.35
CA PHE A 632 13.90 32.98 -7.26
C PHE A 632 12.89 32.95 -6.11
N ASP A 633 12.37 31.78 -5.70
CA ASP A 633 11.47 31.65 -4.56
C ASP A 633 12.19 32.00 -3.24
N ASN A 634 13.42 31.53 -3.07
CA ASN A 634 14.25 31.89 -1.92
C ASN A 634 14.58 33.38 -1.89
N VAL A 635 14.88 33.96 -3.05
CA VAL A 635 15.13 35.42 -3.19
C VAL A 635 13.85 36.19 -2.83
N ALA A 636 12.68 35.82 -3.33
CA ALA A 636 11.43 36.51 -3.07
C ALA A 636 11.00 36.41 -1.59
N GLN A 637 11.17 35.25 -0.97
CA GLN A 637 10.93 35.08 0.47
C GLN A 637 11.88 35.93 1.32
N SER A 638 13.14 35.99 0.93
CA SER A 638 14.10 36.82 1.61
C SER A 638 13.74 38.31 1.50
N LEU A 639 13.32 38.78 0.33
CA LEU A 639 12.83 40.13 0.12
C LEU A 639 11.59 40.45 0.96
N PHE A 640 10.66 39.54 1.07
CA PHE A 640 9.49 39.67 1.92
C PHE A 640 9.88 39.88 3.38
N TRP A 641 10.66 38.96 3.95
CA TRP A 641 11.08 39.02 5.35
C TRP A 641 11.99 40.24 5.64
N THR A 642 12.87 40.61 4.71
CA THR A 642 13.72 41.80 4.85
C THR A 642 12.87 43.05 4.89
N GLY A 643 11.82 43.16 4.07
CA GLY A 643 10.90 44.28 4.10
C GLY A 643 10.19 44.45 5.44
N PHE A 644 9.82 43.35 6.11
CA PHE A 644 9.23 43.38 7.45
C PHE A 644 10.23 43.61 8.58
N SER A 645 11.52 43.34 8.38
CA SER A 645 12.55 43.58 9.40
C SER A 645 12.99 45.06 9.48
N VAL A 646 12.79 45.83 8.42
CA VAL A 646 13.13 47.27 8.38
C VAL A 646 12.48 48.08 9.51
N PRO A 647 11.14 47.91 9.81
CA PRO A 647 10.51 48.62 10.92
C PRO A 647 11.01 48.24 12.31
N ILE A 648 11.69 47.10 12.44
CA ILE A 648 12.17 46.58 13.73
C ILE A 648 13.59 47.04 14.03
N LEU A 649 14.36 47.33 12.99
CA LEU A 649 15.77 47.69 13.07
C LEU A 649 16.03 49.21 12.94
N GLY A 650 15.03 49.97 12.49
CA GLY A 650 15.04 51.44 12.42
C GLY A 650 14.28 52.06 13.57
#